data_25684e12518cc99e966448f87e9f9712
#
_entry.id   25684e12518cc99e966448f87e9f9712
#
_cell.length_a   1.000
_cell.length_b   1.000
_cell.length_c   1.000
_cell.angle_alpha   90.00
_cell.angle_beta   90.00
_cell.angle_gamma   90.00
#
_symmetry.space_group_name_H-M   'P 1'
#
loop_
_entity.id
_entity.type
_entity.pdbx_description
1 polymer ?
#
loop_
_entity_poly.entity_id
_entity_poly.type
_entity_poly.pdbx_seq_one_letter_code
_entity_poly.pdbx_strand_id
1 'polypeptide(L)'
;MLVNSCQLSLRYINNVRLLANIDEEVRRLNYENNRFLLSDTNVLLHNLVHDGDSSFVFEKIGTTIRNVMIDEFQDTSRMQWDNFRLLLLEGLSQGENSLIVGDVKQSIYRWRNGDWGILNGLKDHIESFPINVKILTTNRRSAGNIIEFNNKVFTAACHTLNDIYKSEQGEECKDLKEAYVDVCQEKDKDPDEGYVKVTFLTEKEEMAYVEDTLQQLANETQLLVTAGIQLKDIAILVRKNKTIPLVADYFDKNTPYKIVSDEAFQLNASLAICMIMDGLRYLSNPENRIAKAQLAAAYQNEILKNNIDLNTLLLNDIDEYLPVSFIEQQKKLRLMPLYELMEKLFGLFEMSRIKQQDAYLCAFFDAVVEYLQNNSSEMSAFIAFWEETLSQKTIPSGEVEGIRIISIHKSKGLEYHTVLLPFCDWNMEKERSLTHLIWCTPKVAPFNNLDIVPVNYSTAMQQSIYREEYLNERLQLWVDNLNLLYVAFTRAKNNLIIWGKDGLKGTVSELLQQAMGQISIPQHEHDSSHLEKSEDNTDTDNIAYEMGTLYLSEEKRTDGIIKNKLLMNPEKIPLHLESLESNIEFKQSNRSAEFIRGEEETGERYIRQGQLLHNLFSVIRTQDDIPSAIERLRFEGIIESAEQERQIKKLTEWALNHPLVKEWYSGNWELYNECAIIYKEKGELQTRRPDRVMMKDGKVVVVDFKFGKKRTDYNKQVRDYMNLLSDMGYELSLIHISEPTRHSLI
;
A
#
# COMPACT_ATOMS: atom_id res chain seq x y z
N MET A 1 32.91 -30.60 1.65
CA MET A 1 32.94 -29.18 1.25
C MET A 1 32.59 -29.01 -0.24
N LEU A 2 33.40 -29.44 -1.23
CA LEU A 2 33.14 -29.19 -2.66
C LEU A 2 31.78 -29.71 -3.15
N VAL A 3 31.39 -30.94 -2.78
CA VAL A 3 30.09 -31.53 -3.19
C VAL A 3 28.92 -30.70 -2.73
N ASN A 4 28.91 -30.27 -1.44
CA ASN A 4 27.87 -29.40 -0.90
C ASN A 4 27.85 -28.06 -1.62
N SER A 5 29.01 -27.50 -1.91
CA SER A 5 29.13 -26.23 -2.65
C SER A 5 28.54 -26.33 -4.04
N CYS A 6 28.85 -27.41 -4.78
CA CYS A 6 28.26 -27.67 -6.10
C CYS A 6 26.73 -27.78 -6.03
N GLN A 7 26.22 -28.58 -5.09
CA GLN A 7 24.77 -28.81 -4.95
C GLN A 7 24.05 -27.49 -4.61
N LEU A 8 24.61 -26.67 -3.71
CA LEU A 8 24.03 -25.39 -3.33
C LEU A 8 24.05 -24.39 -4.49
N SER A 9 25.16 -24.29 -5.23
CA SER A 9 25.30 -23.36 -6.35
C SER A 9 24.41 -23.69 -7.53
N LEU A 10 24.21 -24.96 -7.84
CA LEU A 10 23.47 -25.38 -9.02
C LEU A 10 21.96 -25.48 -8.80
N ARG A 11 21.52 -25.58 -7.56
CA ARG A 11 20.11 -25.86 -7.22
C ARG A 11 19.12 -24.86 -7.83
N TYR A 12 19.47 -23.59 -7.87
CA TYR A 12 18.58 -22.51 -8.31
C TYR A 12 19.10 -21.75 -9.53
N ILE A 13 20.12 -22.26 -10.22
CA ILE A 13 20.73 -21.58 -11.38
C ILE A 13 19.71 -21.35 -12.51
N ASN A 14 18.78 -22.28 -12.71
CA ASN A 14 17.73 -22.14 -13.71
C ASN A 14 16.71 -21.05 -13.34
N ASN A 15 16.53 -20.79 -12.05
CA ASN A 15 15.65 -19.71 -11.60
C ASN A 15 16.24 -18.34 -11.94
N VAL A 16 17.57 -18.19 -11.89
CA VAL A 16 18.26 -16.94 -12.30
C VAL A 16 18.00 -16.67 -13.78
N ARG A 17 18.13 -17.72 -14.63
CA ARG A 17 17.84 -17.60 -16.05
C ARG A 17 16.39 -17.24 -16.33
N LEU A 18 15.45 -17.84 -15.59
CA LEU A 18 14.03 -17.49 -15.69
C LEU A 18 13.76 -16.05 -15.25
N LEU A 19 14.38 -15.60 -14.15
CA LEU A 19 14.28 -14.21 -13.68
C LEU A 19 14.80 -13.22 -14.71
N ALA A 20 15.93 -13.52 -15.36
CA ALA A 20 16.46 -12.66 -16.42
C ALA A 20 15.49 -12.52 -17.60
N ASN A 21 14.88 -13.61 -18.03
CA ASN A 21 13.88 -13.58 -19.10
C ASN A 21 12.61 -12.81 -18.68
N ILE A 22 12.18 -12.95 -17.41
CA ILE A 22 11.03 -12.20 -16.86
C ILE A 22 11.36 -10.70 -16.81
N ASP A 23 12.55 -10.32 -16.35
CA ASP A 23 12.97 -8.91 -16.29
C ASP A 23 13.00 -8.28 -17.68
N GLU A 24 13.55 -9.00 -18.67
CA GLU A 24 13.57 -8.54 -20.06
C GLU A 24 12.16 -8.31 -20.60
N GLU A 25 11.23 -9.25 -20.34
CA GLU A 25 9.85 -9.14 -20.77
C GLU A 25 9.09 -8.02 -20.06
N VAL A 26 9.30 -7.84 -18.75
CA VAL A 26 8.71 -6.74 -17.96
C VAL A 26 9.21 -5.39 -18.50
N ARG A 27 10.50 -5.26 -18.78
CA ARG A 27 11.05 -4.03 -19.40
C ARG A 27 10.44 -3.75 -20.76
N ARG A 28 10.29 -4.79 -21.60
CA ARG A 28 9.64 -4.67 -22.91
C ARG A 28 8.20 -4.18 -22.78
N LEU A 29 7.40 -4.83 -21.91
CA LEU A 29 6.00 -4.46 -21.68
C LEU A 29 5.85 -3.03 -21.11
N ASN A 30 6.72 -2.64 -20.20
CA ASN A 30 6.72 -1.28 -19.65
C ASN A 30 7.05 -0.23 -20.71
N TYR A 31 8.04 -0.52 -21.57
CA TYR A 31 8.41 0.36 -22.67
C TYR A 31 7.27 0.51 -23.70
N GLU A 32 6.62 -0.60 -24.08
CA GLU A 32 5.49 -0.59 -25.03
C GLU A 32 4.27 0.17 -24.51
N ASN A 33 4.02 0.11 -23.20
CA ASN A 33 2.88 0.77 -22.56
C ASN A 33 3.23 2.15 -21.99
N ASN A 34 4.44 2.70 -22.25
CA ASN A 34 4.93 3.94 -21.64
C ASN A 34 4.76 3.96 -20.12
N ARG A 35 5.00 2.82 -19.47
CA ARG A 35 4.91 2.67 -18.00
C ARG A 35 6.30 2.75 -17.40
N PHE A 36 6.38 3.38 -16.24
CA PHE A 36 7.59 3.45 -15.42
C PHE A 36 7.28 2.92 -14.03
N LEU A 37 8.06 1.94 -13.57
CA LEU A 37 7.87 1.38 -12.24
C LEU A 37 8.55 2.28 -11.21
N LEU A 38 7.86 2.60 -10.12
CA LEU A 38 8.45 3.36 -9.01
C LEU A 38 9.69 2.67 -8.40
N SER A 39 9.75 1.33 -8.45
CA SER A 39 10.93 0.56 -8.04
C SER A 39 12.18 0.92 -8.84
N ASP A 40 12.03 1.27 -10.11
CA ASP A 40 13.14 1.55 -11.03
C ASP A 40 13.69 2.98 -10.85
N THR A 41 12.95 3.85 -10.14
CA THR A 41 13.37 5.25 -9.90
C THR A 41 14.74 5.32 -9.24
N ASN A 42 14.99 4.49 -8.23
CA ASN A 42 16.28 4.48 -7.53
C ASN A 42 17.43 4.02 -8.44
N VAL A 43 17.18 3.03 -9.30
CA VAL A 43 18.17 2.51 -10.26
C VAL A 43 18.44 3.55 -11.35
N LEU A 44 17.39 4.19 -11.87
CA LEU A 44 17.52 5.26 -12.86
C LEU A 44 18.33 6.43 -12.29
N LEU A 45 17.99 6.87 -11.09
CA LEU A 45 18.71 7.96 -10.42
C LEU A 45 20.16 7.57 -10.15
N HIS A 46 20.42 6.34 -9.71
CA HIS A 46 21.77 5.83 -9.48
C HIS A 46 22.61 5.88 -10.78
N ASN A 47 22.07 5.40 -11.88
CA ASN A 47 22.75 5.41 -13.18
C ASN A 47 23.00 6.86 -13.67
N LEU A 48 22.00 7.75 -13.56
CA LEU A 48 22.16 9.16 -13.92
C LEU A 48 23.23 9.88 -13.10
N VAL A 49 23.36 9.52 -11.84
CA VAL A 49 24.31 10.12 -10.90
C VAL A 49 25.73 9.60 -11.13
N HIS A 50 25.91 8.33 -11.53
CA HIS A 50 27.22 7.69 -11.64
C HIS A 50 27.80 7.68 -13.06
N ASP A 51 26.96 7.80 -14.12
CA ASP A 51 27.38 7.72 -15.52
C ASP A 51 27.96 9.02 -16.12
N GLY A 52 28.29 10.01 -15.30
CA GLY A 52 29.09 11.16 -15.69
C GLY A 52 28.34 12.43 -16.14
N ASP A 53 27.04 12.37 -16.41
CA ASP A 53 26.18 13.55 -16.65
C ASP A 53 25.55 14.10 -15.34
N SER A 54 26.08 13.66 -14.21
CA SER A 54 25.60 13.99 -12.86
C SER A 54 25.59 15.49 -12.55
N SER A 55 26.48 16.27 -13.19
CA SER A 55 26.58 17.71 -12.93
C SER A 55 25.26 18.44 -13.15
N PHE A 56 24.49 18.09 -14.19
CA PHE A 56 23.26 18.81 -14.53
C PHE A 56 22.12 18.59 -13.53
N VAL A 57 21.91 17.35 -13.04
CA VAL A 57 20.85 17.06 -12.05
C VAL A 57 21.20 17.72 -10.73
N PHE A 58 22.47 17.61 -10.28
CA PHE A 58 22.92 18.22 -9.04
C PHE A 58 23.09 19.72 -9.12
N GLU A 59 23.49 20.28 -10.27
CA GLU A 59 23.46 21.74 -10.50
C GLU A 59 22.05 22.32 -10.33
N LYS A 60 21.06 21.66 -10.90
CA LYS A 60 19.67 22.12 -10.75
C LYS A 60 19.09 21.94 -9.34
N ILE A 61 19.36 20.83 -8.68
CA ILE A 61 18.82 20.51 -7.36
C ILE A 61 19.72 21.05 -6.26
N GLY A 62 21.04 20.90 -6.38
CA GLY A 62 22.03 21.31 -5.38
C GLY A 62 22.08 22.80 -5.14
N THR A 63 21.76 23.64 -6.13
CA THR A 63 21.66 25.09 -5.94
C THR A 63 20.46 25.52 -5.10
N THR A 64 19.46 24.64 -4.94
CA THR A 64 18.22 24.95 -4.20
C THR A 64 18.10 24.25 -2.85
N ILE A 65 18.77 23.07 -2.66
CA ILE A 65 18.74 22.30 -1.43
C ILE A 65 20.05 22.47 -0.68
N ARG A 66 20.01 23.26 0.41
CA ARG A 66 21.18 23.56 1.25
C ARG A 66 21.31 22.61 2.43
N ASN A 67 20.19 22.27 3.06
CA ASN A 67 20.13 21.45 4.27
C ASN A 67 19.38 20.17 3.98
N VAL A 68 19.95 19.03 4.30
CA VAL A 68 19.32 17.72 4.15
C VAL A 68 18.99 17.18 5.54
N MET A 69 17.71 16.83 5.75
CA MET A 69 17.23 16.17 6.96
C MET A 69 16.61 14.84 6.62
N ILE A 70 17.14 13.75 7.16
CA ILE A 70 16.67 12.39 6.92
C ILE A 70 16.25 11.78 8.25
N ASP A 71 14.99 11.39 8.37
CA ASP A 71 14.46 10.64 9.50
C ASP A 71 14.31 9.15 9.14
N GLU A 72 14.20 8.28 10.17
CA GLU A 72 14.11 6.82 10.02
C GLU A 72 15.24 6.23 9.15
N PHE A 73 16.45 6.77 9.27
CA PHE A 73 17.59 6.46 8.39
C PHE A 73 17.97 4.98 8.37
N GLN A 74 17.71 4.22 9.46
CA GLN A 74 17.96 2.78 9.55
C GLN A 74 17.17 1.94 8.54
N ASP A 75 16.13 2.50 7.90
CA ASP A 75 15.34 1.84 6.88
C ASP A 75 15.83 2.16 5.45
N THR A 76 16.85 2.99 5.33
CA THR A 76 17.43 3.40 4.05
C THR A 76 18.19 2.24 3.41
N SER A 77 17.96 1.98 2.13
CA SER A 77 18.74 1.01 1.36
C SER A 77 20.09 1.61 0.92
N ARG A 78 21.07 0.75 0.63
CA ARG A 78 22.38 1.19 0.15
C ARG A 78 22.28 2.03 -1.12
N MET A 79 21.45 1.63 -2.07
CA MET A 79 21.22 2.39 -3.31
C MET A 79 20.60 3.76 -3.05
N GLN A 80 19.64 3.84 -2.14
CA GLN A 80 19.05 5.13 -1.74
C GLN A 80 20.12 6.02 -1.09
N TRP A 81 20.91 5.45 -0.19
CA TRP A 81 22.01 6.19 0.45
C TRP A 81 23.01 6.71 -0.58
N ASP A 82 23.49 5.88 -1.51
CA ASP A 82 24.44 6.30 -2.54
C ASP A 82 23.88 7.47 -3.37
N ASN A 83 22.58 7.46 -3.67
CA ASN A 83 21.91 8.54 -4.38
C ASN A 83 21.83 9.84 -3.55
N PHE A 84 21.43 9.75 -2.27
CA PHE A 84 21.29 10.93 -1.40
C PHE A 84 22.61 11.46 -0.86
N ARG A 85 23.60 10.59 -0.70
CA ARG A 85 24.92 10.95 -0.16
C ARG A 85 25.56 12.10 -0.94
N LEU A 86 25.46 12.09 -2.26
CA LEU A 86 26.05 13.15 -3.08
C LEU A 86 25.36 14.49 -2.85
N LEU A 87 24.04 14.51 -2.75
CA LEU A 87 23.30 15.71 -2.42
C LEU A 87 23.64 16.25 -1.02
N LEU A 88 23.80 15.35 -0.05
CA LEU A 88 24.24 15.69 1.30
C LEU A 88 25.65 16.31 1.29
N LEU A 89 26.59 15.69 0.57
CA LEU A 89 27.98 16.16 0.47
C LEU A 89 28.06 17.54 -0.20
N GLU A 90 27.23 17.78 -1.20
CA GLU A 90 27.16 19.09 -1.87
C GLU A 90 26.70 20.19 -0.90
N GLY A 91 25.62 19.97 -0.14
CA GLY A 91 25.16 20.90 0.89
C GLY A 91 26.22 21.16 1.96
N LEU A 92 26.91 20.11 2.44
CA LEU A 92 27.98 20.22 3.41
C LEU A 92 29.21 21.00 2.86
N SER A 93 29.53 20.84 1.57
CA SER A 93 30.63 21.56 0.92
C SER A 93 30.41 23.08 0.86
N GLN A 94 29.14 23.50 0.86
CA GLN A 94 28.73 24.91 0.91
C GLN A 94 28.74 25.50 2.34
N GLY A 95 29.12 24.69 3.35
CA GLY A 95 29.19 25.11 4.75
C GLY A 95 27.88 25.05 5.51
N GLU A 96 26.85 24.39 4.93
CA GLU A 96 25.54 24.23 5.55
C GLU A 96 25.49 22.98 6.46
N ASN A 97 24.51 22.94 7.35
CA ASN A 97 24.33 21.81 8.28
C ASN A 97 23.22 20.87 7.80
N SER A 98 23.43 19.59 8.04
CA SER A 98 22.45 18.55 7.74
C SER A 98 22.19 17.67 8.97
N LEU A 99 21.07 16.96 9.00
CA LEU A 99 20.66 16.13 10.14
C LEU A 99 20.21 14.75 9.64
N ILE A 100 20.78 13.71 10.26
CA ILE A 100 20.36 12.33 10.06
C ILE A 100 19.87 11.80 11.41
N VAL A 101 18.67 11.24 11.44
CA VAL A 101 18.06 10.66 12.64
C VAL A 101 17.70 9.21 12.37
N GLY A 102 18.01 8.31 13.30
CA GLY A 102 17.69 6.90 13.18
C GLY A 102 18.00 6.11 14.44
N ASP A 103 17.43 4.92 14.53
CA ASP A 103 17.66 3.96 15.61
C ASP A 103 17.83 2.55 15.02
N VAL A 104 19.02 1.98 15.12
CA VAL A 104 19.34 0.63 14.61
C VAL A 104 18.38 -0.43 15.14
N LYS A 105 17.93 -0.30 16.40
CA LYS A 105 16.99 -1.22 17.07
C LYS A 105 15.58 -1.17 16.49
N GLN A 106 15.26 -0.16 15.67
CA GLN A 106 13.97 -0.01 14.96
C GLN A 106 14.06 -0.38 13.47
N SER A 107 15.19 -0.92 13.00
CA SER A 107 15.33 -1.41 11.63
C SER A 107 14.61 -2.75 11.47
N ILE A 108 13.45 -2.75 10.79
CA ILE A 108 12.62 -3.94 10.55
C ILE A 108 12.22 -4.09 9.07
N TYR A 109 12.86 -3.32 8.17
CA TYR A 109 12.56 -3.32 6.73
C TYR A 109 13.72 -3.85 5.87
N ARG A 110 14.56 -4.75 6.40
CA ARG A 110 15.62 -5.41 5.62
C ARG A 110 15.07 -6.14 4.38
N TRP A 111 13.87 -6.70 4.47
CA TRP A 111 13.17 -7.31 3.33
C TRP A 111 12.80 -6.33 2.21
N ARG A 112 12.90 -5.01 2.45
CA ARG A 112 12.83 -3.92 1.46
C ARG A 112 14.19 -3.32 1.15
N ASN A 113 15.28 -4.05 1.43
CA ASN A 113 16.68 -3.63 1.27
C ASN A 113 17.15 -2.52 2.25
N GLY A 114 16.42 -2.27 3.34
CA GLY A 114 16.92 -1.43 4.42
C GLY A 114 18.21 -2.04 5.01
N ASP A 115 19.22 -1.21 5.27
CA ASP A 115 20.52 -1.63 5.79
C ASP A 115 20.90 -0.75 6.99
N TRP A 116 20.68 -1.26 8.20
CA TRP A 116 21.03 -0.58 9.44
C TRP A 116 22.56 -0.38 9.61
N GLY A 117 23.36 -1.19 8.93
CA GLY A 117 24.81 -1.08 8.96
C GLY A 117 25.32 0.25 8.39
N ILE A 118 24.56 0.89 7.49
CA ILE A 118 24.88 2.21 6.95
C ILE A 118 24.88 3.27 8.06
N LEU A 119 23.91 3.21 8.98
CA LEU A 119 23.81 4.13 10.11
C LEU A 119 24.99 3.97 11.07
N ASN A 120 25.39 2.74 11.39
CA ASN A 120 26.55 2.45 12.23
C ASN A 120 27.87 2.89 11.58
N GLY A 121 28.02 2.65 10.27
CA GLY A 121 29.20 3.01 9.49
C GLY A 121 29.18 4.43 8.90
N LEU A 122 28.28 5.31 9.33
CA LEU A 122 28.08 6.62 8.72
C LEU A 122 29.35 7.48 8.69
N LYS A 123 30.21 7.37 9.71
CA LYS A 123 31.50 8.08 9.77
C LYS A 123 32.45 7.68 8.66
N ASP A 124 32.41 6.41 8.27
CA ASP A 124 33.28 5.89 7.20
C ASP A 124 32.74 6.28 5.81
N HIS A 125 31.44 6.54 5.73
CA HIS A 125 30.80 7.00 4.50
C HIS A 125 30.94 8.52 4.23
N ILE A 126 31.22 9.32 5.28
CA ILE A 126 31.34 10.79 5.20
C ILE A 126 32.64 11.22 5.84
N GLU A 127 33.78 10.72 5.33
CA GLU A 127 35.11 11.00 5.88
C GLU A 127 35.54 12.48 5.81
N SER A 128 35.03 13.22 4.81
CA SER A 128 35.50 14.58 4.51
C SER A 128 34.90 15.66 5.42
N PHE A 129 33.87 15.34 6.21
CA PHE A 129 33.18 16.31 7.05
C PHE A 129 33.04 15.83 8.50
N PRO A 130 33.13 16.74 9.49
CA PRO A 130 32.96 16.37 10.90
C PRO A 130 31.51 15.97 11.21
N ILE A 131 31.34 14.81 11.81
CA ILE A 131 30.03 14.30 12.27
C ILE A 131 29.92 14.46 13.78
N ASN A 132 28.91 15.16 14.25
CA ASN A 132 28.58 15.28 15.65
C ASN A 132 27.45 14.30 15.99
N VAL A 133 27.78 13.18 16.63
CA VAL A 133 26.81 12.16 17.05
C VAL A 133 26.22 12.57 18.40
N LYS A 134 24.89 12.65 18.47
CA LYS A 134 24.13 12.88 19.71
C LYS A 134 23.18 11.71 19.94
N ILE A 135 23.26 11.10 21.10
CA ILE A 135 22.37 10.03 21.52
C ILE A 135 21.23 10.65 22.33
N LEU A 136 19.99 10.32 21.98
CA LEU A 136 18.81 10.70 22.75
C LEU A 136 18.54 9.58 23.77
N THR A 137 18.91 9.80 25.02
CA THR A 137 18.84 8.77 26.08
C THR A 137 17.46 8.70 26.74
N THR A 138 16.72 9.80 26.77
CA THR A 138 15.48 9.92 27.55
C THR A 138 14.27 9.44 26.77
N ASN A 139 13.58 8.43 27.28
CA ASN A 139 12.31 7.95 26.73
C ASN A 139 11.13 8.74 27.34
N ARG A 140 10.38 9.44 26.47
CA ARG A 140 9.22 10.26 26.86
C ARG A 140 7.88 9.61 26.52
N ARG A 141 7.90 8.45 25.88
CA ARG A 141 6.69 7.72 25.46
C ARG A 141 6.16 6.85 26.58
N SER A 142 6.98 5.95 27.09
CA SER A 142 6.57 4.85 27.95
C SER A 142 6.67 5.19 29.43
N ALA A 143 5.88 4.53 30.23
CA ALA A 143 5.95 4.57 31.68
C ALA A 143 7.23 3.89 32.21
N GLY A 144 7.66 4.25 33.41
CA GLY A 144 8.96 3.87 33.97
C GLY A 144 9.20 2.37 34.05
N ASN A 145 8.19 1.58 34.44
CA ASN A 145 8.30 0.12 34.56
C ASN A 145 8.48 -0.55 33.18
N ILE A 146 7.85 -0.04 32.13
CA ILE A 146 8.03 -0.56 30.76
C ILE A 146 9.46 -0.28 30.28
N ILE A 147 9.99 0.92 30.54
CA ILE A 147 11.35 1.28 30.17
C ILE A 147 12.35 0.37 30.88
N GLU A 148 12.16 0.15 32.19
CA GLU A 148 13.04 -0.70 32.98
C GLU A 148 13.01 -2.15 32.51
N PHE A 149 11.82 -2.69 32.25
CA PHE A 149 11.65 -4.02 31.70
C PHE A 149 12.37 -4.15 30.35
N ASN A 150 12.13 -3.23 29.43
CA ASN A 150 12.75 -3.24 28.10
C ASN A 150 14.27 -3.17 28.21
N ASN A 151 14.83 -2.26 29.02
CA ASN A 151 16.26 -2.15 29.24
C ASN A 151 16.89 -3.48 29.71
N LYS A 152 16.28 -4.12 30.72
CA LYS A 152 16.76 -5.39 31.27
C LYS A 152 16.66 -6.53 30.26
N VAL A 153 15.50 -6.68 29.61
CA VAL A 153 15.23 -7.80 28.68
C VAL A 153 16.13 -7.71 27.45
N PHE A 154 16.24 -6.54 26.81
CA PHE A 154 17.04 -6.42 25.58
C PHE A 154 18.55 -6.50 25.87
N THR A 155 19.00 -6.03 27.03
CA THR A 155 20.40 -6.23 27.44
C THR A 155 20.70 -7.73 27.66
N ALA A 156 19.84 -8.44 28.40
CA ALA A 156 20.00 -9.86 28.66
C ALA A 156 19.86 -10.70 27.36
N ALA A 157 18.91 -10.37 26.49
CA ALA A 157 18.74 -11.04 25.20
C ALA A 157 19.97 -10.89 24.29
N CYS A 158 20.55 -9.68 24.23
CA CYS A 158 21.78 -9.43 23.48
C CYS A 158 22.96 -10.25 24.05
N HIS A 159 23.09 -10.33 25.36
CA HIS A 159 24.12 -11.17 26.01
C HIS A 159 23.91 -12.63 25.69
N THR A 160 22.70 -13.14 25.81
CA THR A 160 22.34 -14.54 25.49
C THR A 160 22.71 -14.91 24.06
N LEU A 161 22.32 -14.07 23.09
CA LEU A 161 22.65 -14.32 21.67
C LEU A 161 24.17 -14.26 21.42
N ASN A 162 24.89 -13.33 22.05
CA ASN A 162 26.35 -13.26 21.95
C ASN A 162 27.03 -14.49 22.57
N ASP A 163 26.54 -15.01 23.68
CA ASP A 163 27.07 -16.23 24.30
C ASP A 163 26.83 -17.47 23.45
N ILE A 164 25.66 -17.58 22.79
CA ILE A 164 25.38 -18.62 21.81
C ILE A 164 26.37 -18.52 20.64
N TYR A 165 26.54 -17.32 20.07
CA TYR A 165 27.47 -17.09 18.96
C TYR A 165 28.92 -17.46 19.36
N LYS A 166 29.36 -17.00 20.54
CA LYS A 166 30.71 -17.29 21.08
C LYS A 166 30.92 -18.78 21.31
N SER A 167 29.93 -19.50 21.82
CA SER A 167 30.04 -20.94 22.05
C SER A 167 30.21 -21.73 20.73
N GLU A 168 29.63 -21.23 19.62
CA GLU A 168 29.66 -21.89 18.32
C GLU A 168 30.87 -21.47 17.45
N GLN A 169 31.28 -20.21 17.51
CA GLN A 169 32.34 -19.65 16.65
C GLN A 169 33.69 -19.41 17.37
N GLY A 170 33.71 -19.44 18.70
CA GLY A 170 34.90 -19.20 19.51
C GLY A 170 35.23 -17.73 19.72
N GLU A 171 34.47 -16.81 19.14
CA GLU A 171 34.66 -15.36 19.26
C GLU A 171 33.36 -14.63 19.49
N GLU A 172 33.44 -13.41 20.01
CA GLU A 172 32.27 -12.58 20.29
C GLU A 172 31.78 -11.90 19.01
N CYS A 173 30.43 -11.73 18.89
CA CYS A 173 29.82 -11.03 17.79
C CYS A 173 29.89 -9.51 18.02
N LYS A 174 30.80 -8.82 17.31
CA LYS A 174 30.96 -7.37 17.43
C LYS A 174 29.73 -6.59 16.96
N ASP A 175 29.20 -6.96 15.80
CA ASP A 175 28.09 -6.25 15.15
C ASP A 175 26.83 -6.25 16.04
N LEU A 176 26.54 -7.36 16.71
CA LEU A 176 25.41 -7.45 17.66
C LEU A 176 25.61 -6.53 18.88
N LYS A 177 26.85 -6.48 19.41
CA LYS A 177 27.18 -5.59 20.53
C LYS A 177 27.08 -4.12 20.13
N GLU A 178 27.55 -3.76 18.95
CA GLU A 178 27.48 -2.40 18.44
C GLU A 178 26.04 -1.96 18.18
N ALA A 179 25.21 -2.84 17.63
CA ALA A 179 23.80 -2.56 17.34
C ALA A 179 22.96 -2.27 18.61
N TYR A 180 23.36 -2.81 19.77
CA TYR A 180 22.61 -2.72 21.04
C TYR A 180 23.39 -2.01 22.16
N VAL A 181 24.49 -1.31 21.85
CA VAL A 181 25.32 -0.60 22.85
C VAL A 181 24.52 0.46 23.64
N ASP A 182 23.58 1.11 22.98
CA ASP A 182 22.75 2.20 23.50
C ASP A 182 21.29 1.78 23.78
N VAL A 183 21.07 0.49 24.13
CA VAL A 183 19.73 -0.04 24.36
C VAL A 183 19.06 0.52 25.61
N CYS A 184 19.85 0.90 26.62
CA CYS A 184 19.34 1.41 27.88
C CYS A 184 18.87 2.86 27.72
N GLN A 185 17.60 3.10 28.09
CA GLN A 185 16.95 4.40 28.04
C GLN A 185 16.72 4.95 29.45
N GLU A 186 16.82 6.25 29.58
CA GLU A 186 16.51 6.98 30.81
C GLU A 186 15.00 7.25 30.92
N LYS A 187 14.49 7.24 32.16
CA LYS A 187 13.09 7.49 32.46
C LYS A 187 12.82 9.00 32.57
N ASP A 188 11.82 9.53 31.85
CA ASP A 188 11.32 10.93 31.96
C ASP A 188 10.11 11.00 32.89
N LYS A 189 9.32 9.91 32.99
CA LYS A 189 8.11 9.80 33.80
C LYS A 189 8.42 9.11 35.13
N ASP A 190 7.42 9.12 36.01
CA ASP A 190 7.52 8.45 37.31
C ASP A 190 8.08 7.03 37.14
N PRO A 191 9.17 6.71 37.87
CA PRO A 191 9.86 5.44 37.70
C PRO A 191 8.99 4.21 38.06
N ASP A 192 7.96 4.36 38.89
CA ASP A 192 7.15 3.27 39.40
C ASP A 192 5.81 3.10 38.66
N GLU A 193 5.54 3.93 37.63
CA GLU A 193 4.32 3.82 36.84
C GLU A 193 4.48 2.80 35.71
N GLY A 194 3.33 2.20 35.33
CA GLY A 194 3.20 1.25 34.23
C GLY A 194 3.15 -0.21 34.67
N TYR A 195 2.57 -1.03 33.81
CA TYR A 195 2.35 -2.45 34.05
C TYR A 195 2.95 -3.32 32.98
N VAL A 196 3.66 -4.37 33.39
CA VAL A 196 4.20 -5.39 32.49
C VAL A 196 3.84 -6.76 33.02
N LYS A 197 3.27 -7.60 32.13
CA LYS A 197 2.95 -8.99 32.41
C LYS A 197 3.44 -9.90 31.31
N VAL A 198 4.14 -10.97 31.64
CA VAL A 198 4.61 -11.98 30.69
C VAL A 198 4.16 -13.35 31.16
N THR A 199 3.52 -14.08 30.26
CA THR A 199 2.98 -15.41 30.52
C THR A 199 3.54 -16.40 29.50
N PHE A 200 3.99 -17.58 29.91
CA PHE A 200 4.39 -18.66 29.03
C PHE A 200 3.43 -19.81 29.14
N LEU A 201 2.80 -20.17 28.03
CA LEU A 201 1.80 -21.24 27.97
C LEU A 201 2.48 -22.57 27.70
N THR A 202 2.09 -23.59 28.49
CA THR A 202 2.74 -24.91 28.49
C THR A 202 2.11 -25.92 27.55
N GLU A 203 1.01 -25.54 26.88
CA GLU A 203 0.30 -26.44 25.94
C GLU A 203 1.20 -26.91 24.80
N LYS A 204 1.30 -28.24 24.63
CA LYS A 204 2.20 -28.85 23.62
C LYS A 204 1.57 -28.96 22.25
N GLU A 205 0.26 -29.22 22.18
CA GLU A 205 -0.46 -29.28 20.92
C GLU A 205 -0.72 -27.87 20.38
N GLU A 206 -0.47 -27.67 19.09
CA GLU A 206 -0.53 -26.33 18.46
C GLU A 206 -1.96 -25.76 18.47
N MET A 207 -2.98 -26.58 18.25
CA MET A 207 -4.38 -26.13 18.30
C MET A 207 -4.82 -25.74 19.72
N ALA A 208 -4.45 -26.53 20.72
CA ALA A 208 -4.75 -26.22 22.13
C ALA A 208 -4.02 -24.96 22.60
N TYR A 209 -2.76 -24.77 22.19
CA TYR A 209 -2.00 -23.54 22.45
C TYR A 209 -2.66 -22.31 21.86
N VAL A 210 -3.13 -22.41 20.60
CA VAL A 210 -3.82 -21.29 19.94
C VAL A 210 -5.11 -20.95 20.68
N GLU A 211 -5.90 -21.95 21.03
CA GLU A 211 -7.17 -21.78 21.73
C GLU A 211 -6.97 -21.16 23.13
N ASP A 212 -6.00 -21.68 23.89
CA ASP A 212 -5.63 -21.15 25.22
C ASP A 212 -5.12 -19.70 25.09
N THR A 213 -4.25 -19.40 24.13
CA THR A 213 -3.79 -18.01 23.90
C THR A 213 -4.96 -17.08 23.64
N LEU A 214 -5.92 -17.47 22.80
CA LEU A 214 -7.09 -16.66 22.47
C LEU A 214 -8.02 -16.48 23.67
N GLN A 215 -8.20 -17.52 24.45
CA GLN A 215 -9.00 -17.45 25.67
C GLN A 215 -8.37 -16.50 26.69
N GLN A 216 -7.06 -16.62 26.95
CA GLN A 216 -6.36 -15.73 27.87
C GLN A 216 -6.34 -14.29 27.38
N LEU A 217 -6.19 -14.08 26.07
CA LEU A 217 -6.28 -12.75 25.46
C LEU A 217 -7.67 -12.12 25.67
N ALA A 218 -8.74 -12.90 25.54
CA ALA A 218 -10.11 -12.43 25.79
C ALA A 218 -10.35 -12.14 27.29
N ASN A 219 -9.89 -13.01 28.18
CA ASN A 219 -9.99 -12.81 29.61
C ASN A 219 -9.24 -11.56 30.08
N GLU A 220 -8.01 -11.37 29.62
CA GLU A 220 -7.22 -10.18 29.94
C GLU A 220 -7.87 -8.91 29.38
N THR A 221 -8.40 -8.96 28.16
CA THR A 221 -9.19 -7.84 27.60
C THR A 221 -10.38 -7.50 28.47
N GLN A 222 -11.10 -8.48 28.98
CA GLN A 222 -12.23 -8.27 29.91
C GLN A 222 -11.78 -7.60 31.18
N LEU A 223 -10.66 -8.03 31.77
CA LEU A 223 -10.07 -7.41 32.97
C LEU A 223 -9.71 -5.95 32.71
N LEU A 224 -9.06 -5.64 31.58
CA LEU A 224 -8.68 -4.28 31.19
C LEU A 224 -9.91 -3.37 31.05
N VAL A 225 -10.95 -3.84 30.38
CA VAL A 225 -12.18 -3.08 30.18
C VAL A 225 -12.94 -2.89 31.49
N THR A 226 -12.99 -3.93 32.34
CA THR A 226 -13.62 -3.85 33.67
C THR A 226 -12.87 -2.86 34.56
N ALA A 227 -11.55 -2.76 34.43
CA ALA A 227 -10.73 -1.78 35.13
C ALA A 227 -10.91 -0.34 34.57
N GLY A 228 -11.64 -0.13 33.48
CA GLY A 228 -11.98 1.18 32.94
C GLY A 228 -11.14 1.62 31.73
N ILE A 229 -10.29 0.76 31.16
CA ILE A 229 -9.54 1.07 29.93
C ILE A 229 -10.49 1.00 28.72
N GLN A 230 -10.48 2.04 27.88
CA GLN A 230 -11.37 2.11 26.72
C GLN A 230 -10.87 1.17 25.62
N LEU A 231 -11.80 0.56 24.86
CA LEU A 231 -11.45 -0.36 23.76
C LEU A 231 -10.47 0.22 22.74
N LYS A 232 -10.62 1.51 22.40
CA LYS A 232 -9.74 2.24 21.47
C LYS A 232 -8.31 2.43 21.98
N ASP A 233 -8.08 2.31 23.29
CA ASP A 233 -6.79 2.45 23.94
C ASP A 233 -6.02 1.13 24.00
N ILE A 234 -6.66 0.02 23.58
CA ILE A 234 -6.08 -1.32 23.54
C ILE A 234 -5.67 -1.67 22.12
N ALA A 235 -4.43 -2.10 21.95
CA ALA A 235 -3.92 -2.62 20.69
C ALA A 235 -3.41 -4.06 20.84
N ILE A 236 -3.83 -4.93 19.93
CA ILE A 236 -3.31 -6.30 19.79
C ILE A 236 -2.28 -6.29 18.68
N LEU A 237 -1.03 -6.59 18.99
CA LEU A 237 0.04 -6.67 18.00
C LEU A 237 0.28 -8.13 17.61
N VAL A 238 0.32 -8.40 16.30
CA VAL A 238 0.58 -9.74 15.76
C VAL A 238 1.77 -9.76 14.82
N ARG A 239 2.48 -10.87 14.78
CA ARG A 239 3.63 -11.04 13.86
C ARG A 239 3.20 -11.20 12.42
N LYS A 240 2.12 -11.95 12.16
CA LYS A 240 1.65 -12.32 10.81
C LYS A 240 0.21 -11.87 10.60
N ASN A 241 -0.08 -11.30 9.44
CA ASN A 241 -1.44 -10.87 9.08
C ASN A 241 -2.46 -12.04 9.11
N LYS A 242 -2.02 -13.27 8.84
CA LYS A 242 -2.90 -14.46 8.91
C LYS A 242 -3.48 -14.73 10.32
N THR A 243 -2.89 -14.16 11.36
CA THR A 243 -3.38 -14.26 12.75
C THR A 243 -4.54 -13.29 13.02
N ILE A 244 -4.66 -12.22 12.23
CA ILE A 244 -5.72 -11.19 12.40
C ILE A 244 -7.12 -11.79 12.29
N PRO A 245 -7.48 -12.54 11.23
CA PRO A 245 -8.80 -13.15 11.11
C PRO A 245 -9.09 -14.14 12.24
N LEU A 246 -8.07 -14.88 12.72
CA LEU A 246 -8.21 -15.85 13.78
C LEU A 246 -8.62 -15.19 15.11
N VAL A 247 -7.95 -14.09 15.49
CA VAL A 247 -8.29 -13.32 16.69
C VAL A 247 -9.66 -12.66 16.52
N ALA A 248 -9.93 -12.06 15.37
CA ALA A 248 -11.19 -11.37 15.10
C ALA A 248 -12.40 -12.34 15.18
N ASP A 249 -12.29 -13.52 14.56
CA ASP A 249 -13.35 -14.55 14.59
C ASP A 249 -13.60 -15.09 16.02
N TYR A 250 -12.53 -15.27 16.82
CA TYR A 250 -12.67 -15.71 18.20
C TYR A 250 -13.39 -14.65 19.05
N PHE A 251 -13.01 -13.37 18.92
CA PHE A 251 -13.62 -12.28 19.67
C PHE A 251 -15.08 -12.07 19.29
N ASP A 252 -15.40 -12.15 18.00
CA ASP A 252 -16.79 -12.01 17.51
C ASP A 252 -17.71 -13.09 18.07
N LYS A 253 -17.21 -14.33 18.24
CA LYS A 253 -17.97 -15.46 18.76
C LYS A 253 -18.07 -15.50 20.27
N ASN A 254 -17.03 -15.09 21.00
CA ASN A 254 -16.88 -15.38 22.42
C ASN A 254 -16.88 -14.14 23.32
N THR A 255 -16.84 -12.93 22.75
CA THR A 255 -16.78 -11.68 23.53
C THR A 255 -17.74 -10.62 22.97
N PRO A 256 -18.16 -9.64 23.78
CA PRO A 256 -18.92 -8.49 23.30
C PRO A 256 -18.02 -7.40 22.67
N TYR A 257 -16.70 -7.62 22.60
CA TYR A 257 -15.71 -6.60 22.22
C TYR A 257 -15.42 -6.66 20.73
N LYS A 258 -15.54 -5.51 20.05
CA LYS A 258 -15.28 -5.41 18.63
C LYS A 258 -13.78 -5.28 18.36
N ILE A 259 -13.25 -6.15 17.50
CA ILE A 259 -11.89 -6.04 16.95
C ILE A 259 -11.93 -5.21 15.66
N VAL A 260 -10.98 -4.30 15.54
CA VAL A 260 -10.84 -3.42 14.39
C VAL A 260 -9.43 -3.59 13.79
N SER A 261 -9.37 -4.06 12.54
CA SER A 261 -8.11 -4.17 11.79
C SER A 261 -8.01 -3.06 10.75
N ASP A 262 -6.79 -2.80 10.25
CA ASP A 262 -6.60 -1.84 9.15
C ASP A 262 -7.36 -2.27 7.90
N GLU A 263 -7.52 -3.57 7.67
CA GLU A 263 -8.31 -4.12 6.58
C GLU A 263 -9.80 -3.78 6.72
N ALA A 264 -10.32 -3.66 7.94
CA ALA A 264 -11.68 -3.22 8.20
C ALA A 264 -11.94 -1.77 7.78
N PHE A 265 -10.90 -0.98 7.60
CA PHE A 265 -11.00 0.41 7.12
C PHE A 265 -10.84 0.55 5.61
N GLN A 266 -10.65 -0.54 4.88
CA GLN A 266 -10.60 -0.50 3.42
C GLN A 266 -12.00 -0.21 2.84
N LEU A 267 -12.04 0.48 1.70
CA LEU A 267 -13.30 0.82 1.05
C LEU A 267 -14.13 -0.42 0.68
N ASN A 268 -13.48 -1.54 0.36
CA ASN A 268 -14.16 -2.81 0.06
C ASN A 268 -14.78 -3.49 1.29
N ALA A 269 -14.49 -3.05 2.50
CA ALA A 269 -15.17 -3.52 3.72
C ALA A 269 -16.56 -2.89 3.89
N SER A 270 -16.87 -1.83 3.17
CA SER A 270 -18.19 -1.19 3.20
C SER A 270 -19.19 -1.92 2.33
N LEU A 271 -20.25 -2.43 2.94
CA LEU A 271 -21.33 -3.09 2.23
C LEU A 271 -22.02 -2.15 1.22
N ALA A 272 -22.26 -0.90 1.61
CA ALA A 272 -22.88 0.09 0.72
C ALA A 272 -22.05 0.33 -0.54
N ILE A 273 -20.72 0.43 -0.40
CA ILE A 273 -19.82 0.58 -1.55
C ILE A 273 -19.81 -0.70 -2.40
N CYS A 274 -19.74 -1.88 -1.78
CA CYS A 274 -19.81 -3.15 -2.51
C CYS A 274 -21.10 -3.24 -3.32
N MET A 275 -22.24 -2.83 -2.77
CA MET A 275 -23.52 -2.79 -3.49
C MET A 275 -23.49 -1.82 -4.69
N ILE A 276 -22.88 -0.64 -4.55
CA ILE A 276 -22.71 0.30 -5.67
C ILE A 276 -21.85 -0.36 -6.75
N MET A 277 -20.72 -0.98 -6.37
CA MET A 277 -19.82 -1.63 -7.33
C MET A 277 -20.46 -2.82 -8.04
N ASP A 278 -21.24 -3.63 -7.35
CA ASP A 278 -21.99 -4.74 -7.96
C ASP A 278 -23.08 -4.23 -8.90
N GLY A 279 -23.73 -3.12 -8.55
CA GLY A 279 -24.63 -2.41 -9.46
C GLY A 279 -23.93 -1.94 -10.73
N LEU A 280 -22.74 -1.35 -10.63
CA LEU A 280 -21.92 -0.95 -11.78
C LEU A 280 -21.48 -2.15 -12.62
N ARG A 281 -21.00 -3.23 -11.99
CA ARG A 281 -20.58 -4.46 -12.70
C ARG A 281 -21.74 -5.07 -13.49
N TYR A 282 -22.93 -5.13 -12.90
CA TYR A 282 -24.11 -5.64 -13.58
C TYR A 282 -24.58 -4.70 -14.71
N LEU A 283 -24.59 -3.38 -14.50
CA LEU A 283 -24.96 -2.43 -15.54
C LEU A 283 -23.95 -2.41 -16.70
N SER A 284 -22.67 -2.58 -16.41
CA SER A 284 -21.61 -2.69 -17.43
C SER A 284 -21.72 -3.99 -18.24
N ASN A 285 -21.97 -5.11 -17.56
CA ASN A 285 -22.13 -6.41 -18.19
C ASN A 285 -23.40 -7.13 -17.66
N PRO A 286 -24.52 -7.09 -18.38
CA PRO A 286 -25.78 -7.71 -17.97
C PRO A 286 -25.75 -9.23 -17.81
N GLU A 287 -24.77 -9.89 -18.43
CA GLU A 287 -24.56 -11.35 -18.31
C GLU A 287 -23.88 -11.72 -17.00
N ASN A 288 -23.40 -10.74 -16.23
CA ASN A 288 -22.76 -10.98 -14.93
C ASN A 288 -23.82 -11.31 -13.86
N ARG A 289 -24.28 -12.56 -13.87
CA ARG A 289 -25.27 -13.08 -12.91
C ARG A 289 -24.76 -13.05 -11.47
N ILE A 290 -23.45 -13.15 -11.25
CA ILE A 290 -22.86 -13.16 -9.91
C ILE A 290 -23.02 -11.77 -9.27
N ALA A 291 -22.58 -10.71 -9.95
CA ALA A 291 -22.75 -9.34 -9.44
C ALA A 291 -24.24 -9.00 -9.20
N LYS A 292 -25.12 -9.43 -10.11
CA LYS A 292 -26.57 -9.25 -9.94
C LYS A 292 -27.10 -9.97 -8.69
N ALA A 293 -26.67 -11.21 -8.46
CA ALA A 293 -27.09 -12.00 -7.30
C ALA A 293 -26.53 -11.44 -5.98
N GLN A 294 -25.28 -10.97 -5.97
CA GLN A 294 -24.68 -10.32 -4.81
C GLN A 294 -25.43 -9.04 -4.43
N LEU A 295 -25.73 -8.20 -5.42
CA LEU A 295 -26.53 -6.99 -5.22
C LEU A 295 -27.93 -7.32 -4.67
N ALA A 296 -28.62 -8.33 -5.23
CA ALA A 296 -29.93 -8.77 -4.77
C ALA A 296 -29.86 -9.34 -3.35
N ALA A 297 -28.87 -10.17 -3.03
CA ALA A 297 -28.65 -10.74 -1.71
C ALA A 297 -28.44 -9.64 -0.66
N ALA A 298 -27.56 -8.67 -0.96
CA ALA A 298 -27.32 -7.55 -0.06
C ALA A 298 -28.58 -6.70 0.16
N TYR A 299 -29.34 -6.41 -0.89
CA TYR A 299 -30.59 -5.69 -0.79
C TYR A 299 -31.63 -6.43 0.06
N GLN A 300 -31.84 -7.73 -0.21
CA GLN A 300 -32.85 -8.52 0.51
C GLN A 300 -32.47 -8.72 1.99
N ASN A 301 -31.19 -9.06 2.25
CA ASN A 301 -30.77 -9.43 3.59
C ASN A 301 -30.49 -8.21 4.48
N GLU A 302 -29.84 -7.16 3.93
CA GLU A 302 -29.41 -6.04 4.76
C GLU A 302 -30.39 -4.88 4.78
N ILE A 303 -31.14 -4.66 3.71
CA ILE A 303 -32.13 -3.56 3.63
C ILE A 303 -33.50 -4.06 4.02
N LEU A 304 -33.99 -5.16 3.41
CA LEU A 304 -35.33 -5.71 3.62
C LEU A 304 -35.42 -6.73 4.76
N LYS A 305 -34.28 -7.26 5.24
CA LYS A 305 -34.14 -8.25 6.34
C LYS A 305 -34.87 -9.58 6.05
N ASN A 306 -34.88 -10.03 4.80
CA ASN A 306 -35.59 -11.24 4.36
C ASN A 306 -34.79 -12.55 4.50
N ASN A 307 -33.49 -12.52 4.85
CA ASN A 307 -32.61 -13.68 5.06
C ASN A 307 -32.64 -14.71 3.90
N ILE A 308 -32.39 -14.26 2.68
CA ILE A 308 -32.41 -15.12 1.48
C ILE A 308 -30.99 -15.67 1.24
N ASP A 309 -30.90 -16.99 0.99
CA ASP A 309 -29.64 -17.64 0.61
C ASP A 309 -29.26 -17.32 -0.85
N LEU A 310 -27.97 -17.14 -1.10
CA LEU A 310 -27.41 -16.82 -2.42
C LEU A 310 -27.74 -17.92 -3.46
N ASN A 311 -27.73 -19.18 -3.06
CA ASN A 311 -28.10 -20.28 -3.96
C ASN A 311 -29.55 -20.18 -4.42
N THR A 312 -30.44 -19.76 -3.55
CA THR A 312 -31.86 -19.53 -3.89
C THR A 312 -32.01 -18.44 -4.97
N LEU A 313 -31.24 -17.36 -4.87
CA LEU A 313 -31.22 -16.30 -5.87
C LEU A 313 -30.68 -16.75 -7.22
N LEU A 314 -29.62 -17.59 -7.22
CA LEU A 314 -29.00 -18.08 -8.46
C LEU A 314 -29.87 -19.10 -9.21
N LEU A 315 -30.75 -19.80 -8.49
CA LEU A 315 -31.67 -20.79 -9.06
C LEU A 315 -33.00 -20.19 -9.57
N ASN A 316 -33.37 -19.00 -9.10
CA ASN A 316 -34.59 -18.29 -9.46
C ASN A 316 -34.33 -17.11 -10.41
N ASP A 317 -35.38 -16.41 -10.80
CA ASP A 317 -35.24 -15.14 -11.53
C ASP A 317 -34.80 -14.03 -10.54
N ILE A 318 -33.57 -13.58 -10.67
CA ILE A 318 -32.99 -12.59 -9.78
C ILE A 318 -33.72 -11.24 -9.85
N ASP A 319 -34.43 -10.93 -10.96
CA ASP A 319 -35.14 -9.67 -11.13
C ASP A 319 -36.27 -9.49 -10.10
N GLU A 320 -36.86 -10.56 -9.64
CA GLU A 320 -37.90 -10.53 -8.61
C GLU A 320 -37.41 -10.05 -7.23
N TYR A 321 -36.08 -10.14 -7.00
CA TYR A 321 -35.45 -9.80 -5.75
C TYR A 321 -34.77 -8.41 -5.75
N LEU A 322 -34.86 -7.68 -6.85
CA LEU A 322 -34.30 -6.33 -7.01
C LEU A 322 -35.42 -5.27 -6.98
N PRO A 323 -35.11 -4.00 -6.64
CA PRO A 323 -36.13 -2.93 -6.73
C PRO A 323 -36.68 -2.79 -8.14
N VAL A 324 -38.02 -2.74 -8.26
CA VAL A 324 -38.69 -2.57 -9.55
C VAL A 324 -38.21 -1.32 -10.29
N SER A 325 -37.98 -0.23 -9.55
CA SER A 325 -37.44 1.02 -10.10
C SER A 325 -36.02 0.89 -10.68
N PHE A 326 -35.22 -0.03 -10.18
CA PHE A 326 -33.92 -0.34 -10.75
C PHE A 326 -34.08 -1.09 -12.07
N ILE A 327 -34.90 -2.12 -12.10
CA ILE A 327 -35.16 -2.93 -13.30
C ILE A 327 -35.72 -2.10 -14.47
N GLU A 328 -36.69 -1.25 -14.19
CA GLU A 328 -37.33 -0.40 -15.21
C GLU A 328 -36.39 0.67 -15.77
N GLN A 329 -35.46 1.18 -14.95
CA GLN A 329 -34.57 2.28 -15.33
C GLN A 329 -33.18 1.84 -15.85
N GLN A 330 -32.89 0.55 -16.01
CA GLN A 330 -31.56 0.05 -16.40
C GLN A 330 -31.00 0.74 -17.65
N LYS A 331 -31.81 0.95 -18.68
CA LYS A 331 -31.35 1.64 -19.91
C LYS A 331 -30.93 3.08 -19.65
N LYS A 332 -31.66 3.79 -18.80
CA LYS A 332 -31.36 5.16 -18.41
C LYS A 332 -30.14 5.22 -17.52
N LEU A 333 -30.00 4.31 -16.55
CA LEU A 333 -28.88 4.23 -15.63
C LEU A 333 -27.54 4.01 -16.36
N ARG A 334 -27.52 3.20 -17.42
CA ARG A 334 -26.31 2.97 -18.22
C ARG A 334 -25.81 4.19 -18.97
N LEU A 335 -26.67 5.17 -19.21
CA LEU A 335 -26.33 6.41 -19.90
C LEU A 335 -26.01 7.57 -18.94
N MET A 336 -26.14 7.36 -17.64
CA MET A 336 -25.85 8.37 -16.64
C MET A 336 -24.34 8.58 -16.45
N PRO A 337 -23.89 9.81 -16.14
CA PRO A 337 -22.55 10.07 -15.68
C PRO A 337 -22.21 9.23 -14.45
N LEU A 338 -20.96 8.79 -14.33
CA LEU A 338 -20.55 7.81 -13.32
C LEU A 338 -20.90 8.22 -11.89
N TYR A 339 -20.61 9.46 -11.51
CA TYR A 339 -20.89 10.00 -10.17
C TYR A 339 -22.41 10.00 -9.87
N GLU A 340 -23.22 10.56 -10.78
CA GLU A 340 -24.68 10.61 -10.67
C GLU A 340 -25.30 9.21 -10.64
N LEU A 341 -24.73 8.28 -11.41
CA LEU A 341 -25.15 6.88 -11.41
C LEU A 341 -24.94 6.24 -10.03
N MET A 342 -23.77 6.44 -9.41
CA MET A 342 -23.49 5.89 -8.08
C MET A 342 -24.42 6.48 -7.02
N GLU A 343 -24.65 7.77 -7.04
CA GLU A 343 -25.59 8.46 -6.15
C GLU A 343 -27.03 7.95 -6.38
N LYS A 344 -27.41 7.73 -7.65
CA LYS A 344 -28.72 7.16 -7.99
C LYS A 344 -28.87 5.72 -7.50
N LEU A 345 -27.84 4.88 -7.63
CA LEU A 345 -27.84 3.52 -7.07
C LEU A 345 -27.97 3.55 -5.55
N PHE A 346 -27.23 4.41 -4.86
CA PHE A 346 -27.35 4.59 -3.42
C PHE A 346 -28.81 4.89 -3.00
N GLY A 347 -29.50 5.76 -3.72
CA GLY A 347 -30.89 6.12 -3.45
C GLY A 347 -31.86 5.00 -3.82
N LEU A 348 -31.71 4.35 -5.00
CA LEU A 348 -32.61 3.29 -5.46
C LEU A 348 -32.67 2.05 -4.57
N PHE A 349 -31.50 1.71 -3.97
CA PHE A 349 -31.37 0.59 -3.05
C PHE A 349 -31.53 0.99 -1.57
N GLU A 350 -31.91 2.24 -1.27
CA GLU A 350 -32.12 2.75 0.09
C GLU A 350 -30.93 2.46 1.03
N MET A 351 -29.70 2.57 0.53
CA MET A 351 -28.46 2.18 1.26
C MET A 351 -28.21 3.03 2.51
N SER A 352 -28.89 4.18 2.66
CA SER A 352 -28.88 4.98 3.89
C SER A 352 -29.41 4.23 5.13
N ARG A 353 -30.10 3.11 4.95
CA ARG A 353 -30.56 2.25 6.06
C ARG A 353 -29.41 1.43 6.66
N ILE A 354 -28.30 1.27 5.96
CA ILE A 354 -27.11 0.55 6.44
C ILE A 354 -26.36 1.50 7.38
N LYS A 355 -26.26 1.14 8.64
CA LYS A 355 -25.61 1.98 9.65
C LYS A 355 -24.08 1.97 9.50
N GLN A 356 -23.41 3.03 10.01
CA GLN A 356 -21.95 3.14 10.08
C GLN A 356 -21.21 3.09 8.72
N GLN A 357 -21.86 3.58 7.65
CA GLN A 357 -21.24 3.61 6.30
C GLN A 357 -20.79 5.01 5.88
N ASP A 358 -21.15 6.06 6.62
CA ASP A 358 -20.97 7.46 6.19
C ASP A 358 -19.51 7.81 5.89
N ALA A 359 -18.58 7.41 6.76
CA ALA A 359 -17.15 7.69 6.57
C ALA A 359 -16.58 7.01 5.31
N TYR A 360 -17.03 5.76 5.05
CA TYR A 360 -16.62 5.02 3.84
C TYR A 360 -17.19 5.66 2.58
N LEU A 361 -18.47 6.05 2.60
CA LEU A 361 -19.15 6.68 1.47
C LEU A 361 -18.51 8.04 1.15
N CYS A 362 -18.25 8.89 2.15
CA CYS A 362 -17.55 10.16 1.94
C CYS A 362 -16.18 9.93 1.28
N ALA A 363 -15.34 9.06 1.83
CA ALA A 363 -14.03 8.76 1.28
C ALA A 363 -14.09 8.13 -0.12
N PHE A 364 -15.13 7.33 -0.39
CA PHE A 364 -15.35 6.73 -1.71
C PHE A 364 -15.73 7.78 -2.75
N PHE A 365 -16.71 8.65 -2.45
CA PHE A 365 -17.12 9.70 -3.38
C PHE A 365 -16.02 10.73 -3.61
N ASP A 366 -15.23 11.09 -2.60
CA ASP A 366 -14.03 11.92 -2.77
C ASP A 366 -13.04 11.27 -3.75
N ALA A 367 -12.79 9.97 -3.59
CA ALA A 367 -11.91 9.25 -4.50
C ALA A 367 -12.46 9.11 -5.92
N VAL A 368 -13.79 9.02 -6.08
CA VAL A 368 -14.45 9.05 -7.40
C VAL A 368 -14.27 10.42 -8.06
N VAL A 369 -14.41 11.50 -7.31
CA VAL A 369 -14.18 12.87 -7.84
C VAL A 369 -12.72 13.02 -8.26
N GLU A 370 -11.77 12.57 -7.44
CA GLU A 370 -10.34 12.58 -7.77
C GLU A 370 -10.04 11.77 -9.05
N TYR A 371 -10.64 10.60 -9.19
CA TYR A 371 -10.51 9.77 -10.39
C TYR A 371 -11.01 10.50 -11.64
N LEU A 372 -12.19 11.12 -11.58
CA LEU A 372 -12.83 11.79 -12.71
C LEU A 372 -12.07 13.04 -13.18
N GLN A 373 -11.23 13.65 -12.34
CA GLN A 373 -10.37 14.77 -12.76
C GLN A 373 -9.32 14.37 -13.79
N ASN A 374 -8.86 13.11 -13.77
CA ASN A 374 -7.72 12.66 -14.56
C ASN A 374 -8.05 11.49 -15.51
N ASN A 375 -9.26 10.90 -15.42
CA ASN A 375 -9.63 9.71 -16.16
C ASN A 375 -11.00 9.87 -16.82
N SER A 376 -11.30 8.97 -17.76
CA SER A 376 -12.61 8.93 -18.39
C SER A 376 -13.69 8.42 -17.41
N SER A 377 -14.93 8.90 -17.58
CA SER A 377 -16.09 8.43 -16.82
C SER A 377 -16.66 7.09 -17.33
N GLU A 378 -15.88 6.33 -18.07
CA GLU A 378 -16.28 5.00 -18.55
C GLU A 378 -16.38 4.02 -17.38
N MET A 379 -17.52 3.33 -17.30
CA MET A 379 -17.87 2.44 -16.19
C MET A 379 -16.88 1.26 -16.09
N SER A 380 -16.48 0.68 -17.22
CA SER A 380 -15.54 -0.44 -17.27
C SER A 380 -14.14 -0.02 -16.81
N ALA A 381 -13.68 1.15 -17.18
CA ALA A 381 -12.40 1.69 -16.77
C ALA A 381 -12.36 1.98 -15.24
N PHE A 382 -13.47 2.49 -14.70
CA PHE A 382 -13.57 2.70 -13.26
C PHE A 382 -13.65 1.38 -12.48
N ILE A 383 -14.35 0.35 -12.97
CA ILE A 383 -14.39 -0.98 -12.34
C ILE A 383 -12.96 -1.57 -12.28
N ALA A 384 -12.19 -1.46 -13.36
CA ALA A 384 -10.79 -1.91 -13.36
C ALA A 384 -9.93 -1.13 -12.35
N PHE A 385 -10.06 0.18 -12.30
CA PHE A 385 -9.37 1.03 -11.31
C PHE A 385 -9.76 0.68 -9.86
N TRP A 386 -11.03 0.39 -9.61
CA TRP A 386 -11.49 -0.09 -8.31
C TRP A 386 -10.79 -1.40 -7.91
N GLU A 387 -10.76 -2.38 -8.82
CA GLU A 387 -10.18 -3.70 -8.54
C GLU A 387 -8.66 -3.64 -8.34
N GLU A 388 -7.96 -2.81 -9.10
CA GLU A 388 -6.51 -2.69 -9.04
C GLU A 388 -6.01 -1.82 -7.87
N THR A 389 -6.75 -0.77 -7.50
CA THR A 389 -6.21 0.27 -6.63
C THR A 389 -7.18 0.70 -5.53
N LEU A 390 -8.41 1.11 -5.89
CA LEU A 390 -9.25 1.86 -4.97
C LEU A 390 -9.89 0.98 -3.89
N SER A 391 -10.15 -0.29 -4.17
CA SER A 391 -10.77 -1.23 -3.23
C SER A 391 -10.00 -1.37 -1.91
N GLN A 392 -8.68 -1.22 -1.95
CA GLN A 392 -7.79 -1.34 -0.80
C GLN A 392 -7.42 0.02 -0.16
N LYS A 393 -7.93 1.13 -0.69
CA LYS A 393 -7.72 2.45 -0.08
C LYS A 393 -8.38 2.48 1.29
N THR A 394 -7.63 2.89 2.31
CA THR A 394 -8.10 2.95 3.69
C THR A 394 -8.67 4.32 4.02
N ILE A 395 -9.72 4.34 4.84
CA ILE A 395 -10.25 5.57 5.44
C ILE A 395 -9.49 5.91 6.73
N PRO A 396 -9.44 7.20 7.15
CA PRO A 396 -8.83 7.58 8.42
C PRO A 396 -9.54 6.91 9.60
N SER A 397 -8.78 6.21 10.45
CA SER A 397 -9.28 5.37 11.54
C SER A 397 -9.79 6.11 12.78
N GLY A 398 -9.98 7.43 12.72
CA GLY A 398 -10.23 8.28 13.90
C GLY A 398 -11.56 8.07 14.64
N GLU A 399 -12.53 7.34 14.10
CA GLU A 399 -13.91 7.32 14.63
C GLU A 399 -14.49 5.93 14.92
N VAL A 400 -13.73 4.84 14.74
CA VAL A 400 -14.27 3.50 15.02
C VAL A 400 -13.92 3.05 16.42
N GLU A 401 -14.93 2.90 17.28
CA GLU A 401 -14.77 2.31 18.61
C GLU A 401 -14.50 0.81 18.51
N GLY A 402 -13.36 0.35 19.02
CA GLY A 402 -12.97 -1.06 19.05
C GLY A 402 -11.53 -1.26 19.42
N ILE A 403 -11.16 -2.51 19.72
CA ILE A 403 -9.79 -2.93 19.99
C ILE A 403 -9.04 -3.00 18.67
N ARG A 404 -7.94 -2.29 18.58
CA ARG A 404 -7.15 -2.28 17.33
C ARG A 404 -6.27 -3.52 17.23
N ILE A 405 -6.37 -4.27 16.13
CA ILE A 405 -5.44 -5.34 15.81
C ILE A 405 -4.59 -4.96 14.58
N ILE A 406 -3.28 -5.10 14.73
CA ILE A 406 -2.33 -4.64 13.71
C ILE A 406 -1.06 -5.50 13.75
N SER A 407 -0.38 -5.67 12.61
CA SER A 407 0.91 -6.33 12.61
C SER A 407 2.00 -5.42 13.19
N ILE A 408 3.03 -6.05 13.81
CA ILE A 408 4.16 -5.32 14.41
C ILE A 408 4.82 -4.37 13.40
N HIS A 409 4.97 -4.79 12.13
CA HIS A 409 5.55 -3.94 11.09
C HIS A 409 4.73 -2.67 10.82
N LYS A 410 3.41 -2.80 10.78
CA LYS A 410 2.51 -1.64 10.56
C LYS A 410 2.40 -0.75 11.81
N SER A 411 2.71 -1.28 12.99
CA SER A 411 2.69 -0.52 14.25
C SER A 411 3.90 0.39 14.43
N LYS A 412 4.93 0.26 13.58
CA LYS A 412 6.11 1.15 13.65
C LYS A 412 5.69 2.62 13.51
N GLY A 413 6.25 3.49 14.34
CA GLY A 413 5.87 4.92 14.39
C GLY A 413 4.62 5.21 15.24
N LEU A 414 3.78 4.20 15.54
CA LEU A 414 2.58 4.35 16.36
C LEU A 414 2.87 4.10 17.85
N GLU A 415 1.91 4.48 18.70
CA GLU A 415 1.96 4.24 20.15
C GLU A 415 0.56 3.96 20.68
N TYR A 416 0.45 3.09 21.69
CA TYR A 416 -0.82 2.69 22.27
C TYR A 416 -0.76 2.73 23.79
N HIS A 417 -1.87 3.03 24.43
CA HIS A 417 -1.97 3.03 25.90
C HIS A 417 -1.65 1.64 26.45
N THR A 418 -2.30 0.62 25.92
CA THR A 418 -2.14 -0.78 26.30
C THR A 418 -1.82 -1.62 25.08
N VAL A 419 -0.76 -2.41 25.17
CA VAL A 419 -0.33 -3.34 24.12
C VAL A 419 -0.50 -4.77 24.61
N LEU A 420 -1.22 -5.58 23.83
CA LEU A 420 -1.35 -7.01 24.00
C LEU A 420 -0.58 -7.71 22.88
N LEU A 421 0.37 -8.56 23.23
CA LEU A 421 1.21 -9.28 22.28
C LEU A 421 0.99 -10.80 22.44
N PRO A 422 -0.07 -11.36 21.81
CA PRO A 422 -0.26 -12.81 21.76
C PRO A 422 0.72 -13.44 20.77
N PHE A 423 0.97 -14.74 20.92
CA PHE A 423 1.81 -15.52 20.01
C PHE A 423 3.24 -14.95 19.84
N CYS A 424 3.87 -14.56 20.97
CA CYS A 424 5.26 -14.11 21.00
C CYS A 424 6.20 -15.33 20.96
N ASP A 425 6.11 -16.14 19.89
CA ASP A 425 6.73 -17.47 19.76
C ASP A 425 7.36 -17.73 18.38
N TRP A 426 7.51 -16.72 17.54
CA TRP A 426 8.09 -16.88 16.20
C TRP A 426 9.59 -17.23 16.24
N ASN A 427 10.06 -17.88 15.17
CA ASN A 427 11.45 -18.33 15.09
C ASN A 427 12.44 -17.16 15.01
N MET A 428 13.57 -17.29 15.73
CA MET A 428 14.70 -16.33 15.66
C MET A 428 15.42 -16.35 14.32
N GLU A 429 15.43 -17.51 13.68
CA GLU A 429 15.93 -17.67 12.33
C GLU A 429 14.74 -17.88 11.39
N LYS A 430 14.79 -18.84 10.52
CA LYS A 430 13.77 -19.09 9.52
C LYS A 430 12.82 -20.23 9.89
N GLU A 431 11.56 -20.14 9.45
CA GLU A 431 10.67 -21.31 9.44
C GLU A 431 11.23 -22.37 8.47
N ARG A 432 11.42 -23.61 8.93
CA ARG A 432 12.00 -24.71 8.14
C ARG A 432 11.26 -25.01 6.84
N SER A 433 9.98 -24.67 6.76
CA SER A 433 9.11 -24.89 5.60
C SER A 433 9.30 -23.89 4.46
N LEU A 434 9.92 -22.73 4.72
CA LEU A 434 10.03 -21.65 3.73
C LEU A 434 11.42 -21.65 3.06
N THR A 435 11.46 -21.47 1.75
CA THR A 435 12.70 -21.25 1.01
C THR A 435 13.17 -19.83 1.24
N HIS A 436 14.40 -19.68 1.73
CA HIS A 436 15.06 -18.38 1.94
C HIS A 436 16.31 -18.31 1.10
N LEU A 437 16.25 -17.60 -0.02
CA LEU A 437 17.36 -17.44 -0.94
C LEU A 437 18.18 -16.21 -0.55
N ILE A 438 19.49 -16.40 -0.42
CA ILE A 438 20.45 -15.33 -0.28
C ILE A 438 21.36 -15.28 -1.52
N TRP A 439 21.75 -14.09 -1.91
CA TRP A 439 22.62 -13.89 -3.06
C TRP A 439 24.08 -13.93 -2.60
N CYS A 440 24.82 -14.90 -3.09
CA CYS A 440 26.20 -15.13 -2.72
C CYS A 440 27.13 -14.86 -3.90
N THR A 441 28.28 -14.21 -3.65
CA THR A 441 29.35 -14.01 -4.61
C THR A 441 30.50 -14.94 -4.25
N PRO A 442 30.66 -16.07 -4.94
CA PRO A 442 31.70 -17.05 -4.59
C PRO A 442 33.09 -16.50 -4.86
N LYS A 443 33.99 -16.60 -3.88
CA LYS A 443 35.39 -16.13 -4.00
C LYS A 443 36.38 -17.24 -4.29
N VAL A 444 35.97 -18.52 -4.16
CA VAL A 444 36.83 -19.69 -4.23
C VAL A 444 36.77 -20.37 -5.59
N ALA A 445 37.89 -20.66 -6.21
CA ALA A 445 37.94 -21.43 -7.47
C ALA A 445 37.41 -22.86 -7.29
N PRO A 446 36.66 -23.43 -8.27
CA PRO A 446 36.29 -22.85 -9.57
C PRO A 446 35.00 -22.01 -9.56
N PHE A 447 34.36 -21.82 -8.39
CA PHE A 447 33.07 -21.15 -8.25
C PHE A 447 33.16 -19.64 -8.46
N ASN A 448 34.35 -19.04 -8.32
CA ASN A 448 34.58 -17.62 -8.57
C ASN A 448 34.37 -17.17 -10.03
N ASN A 449 34.09 -18.11 -10.93
CA ASN A 449 33.65 -17.79 -12.30
C ASN A 449 32.13 -17.49 -12.37
N LEU A 450 31.42 -17.69 -11.26
CA LEU A 450 30.01 -17.34 -11.11
C LEU A 450 29.94 -15.97 -10.43
N ASP A 451 29.37 -14.98 -11.10
CA ASP A 451 29.30 -13.62 -10.57
C ASP A 451 28.42 -13.56 -9.30
N ILE A 452 27.22 -14.09 -9.38
CA ILE A 452 26.29 -14.13 -8.27
C ILE A 452 25.42 -15.39 -8.34
N VAL A 453 25.17 -16.02 -7.20
CA VAL A 453 24.45 -17.29 -7.11
C VAL A 453 23.40 -17.24 -6.00
N PRO A 454 22.12 -17.58 -6.28
CA PRO A 454 21.12 -17.72 -5.24
C PRO A 454 21.32 -19.05 -4.50
N VAL A 455 21.56 -18.96 -3.21
CA VAL A 455 21.79 -20.11 -2.33
C VAL A 455 20.67 -20.14 -1.27
N ASN A 456 20.08 -21.32 -1.06
CA ASN A 456 19.10 -21.46 0.01
C ASN A 456 19.79 -21.52 1.38
N TYR A 457 19.43 -20.56 2.24
CA TYR A 457 19.90 -20.52 3.61
C TYR A 457 19.56 -21.82 4.35
N SER A 458 20.58 -22.54 4.74
CA SER A 458 20.44 -23.85 5.41
C SER A 458 21.75 -24.23 6.10
N THR A 459 21.66 -25.17 7.06
CA THR A 459 22.83 -25.69 7.78
C THR A 459 23.89 -26.35 6.87
N ALA A 460 23.49 -26.79 5.66
CA ALA A 460 24.42 -27.32 4.65
C ALA A 460 25.46 -26.28 4.20
N MET A 461 25.16 -24.98 4.31
CA MET A 461 26.09 -23.91 3.98
C MET A 461 27.29 -23.86 4.93
N GLN A 462 27.15 -24.30 6.19
CA GLN A 462 28.26 -24.34 7.16
C GLN A 462 29.43 -25.23 6.69
N GLN A 463 29.13 -26.26 5.89
CA GLN A 463 30.09 -27.21 5.33
C GLN A 463 30.39 -26.94 3.85
N SER A 464 30.25 -25.70 3.41
CA SER A 464 30.46 -25.27 2.03
C SER A 464 31.39 -24.03 1.97
N ILE A 465 31.61 -23.52 0.75
CA ILE A 465 32.31 -22.26 0.53
C ILE A 465 31.49 -21.04 1.01
N TYR A 466 30.20 -21.22 1.29
CA TYR A 466 29.24 -20.19 1.70
C TYR A 466 29.07 -20.09 3.22
N ARG A 467 30.09 -20.53 3.99
CA ARG A 467 30.03 -20.50 5.45
C ARG A 467 29.96 -19.07 6.02
N GLU A 468 30.71 -18.15 5.43
CA GLU A 468 30.73 -16.74 5.86
C GLU A 468 29.36 -16.10 5.63
N GLU A 469 28.76 -16.32 4.45
CA GLU A 469 27.46 -15.81 4.10
C GLU A 469 26.35 -16.41 5.01
N TYR A 470 26.51 -17.69 5.40
CA TYR A 470 25.62 -18.30 6.37
C TYR A 470 25.66 -17.61 7.72
N LEU A 471 26.85 -17.35 8.26
CA LEU A 471 27.01 -16.70 9.56
C LEU A 471 26.52 -15.26 9.54
N ASN A 472 26.82 -14.53 8.48
CA ASN A 472 26.34 -13.17 8.30
C ASN A 472 24.80 -13.13 8.22
N GLU A 473 24.18 -13.99 7.41
CA GLU A 473 22.72 -14.03 7.30
C GLU A 473 22.06 -14.43 8.62
N ARG A 474 22.64 -15.39 9.35
CA ARG A 474 22.15 -15.80 10.67
C ARG A 474 22.13 -14.62 11.65
N LEU A 475 23.22 -13.87 11.68
CA LEU A 475 23.31 -12.67 12.50
C LEU A 475 22.27 -11.64 12.13
N GLN A 476 22.09 -11.38 10.84
CA GLN A 476 21.08 -10.44 10.35
C GLN A 476 19.66 -10.89 10.74
N LEU A 477 19.35 -12.18 10.65
CA LEU A 477 18.07 -12.74 11.08
C LEU A 477 17.84 -12.59 12.59
N TRP A 478 18.87 -12.76 13.41
CA TRP A 478 18.78 -12.54 14.85
C TRP A 478 18.51 -11.07 15.19
N VAL A 479 19.25 -10.16 14.54
CA VAL A 479 19.04 -8.71 14.71
C VAL A 479 17.64 -8.30 14.24
N ASP A 480 17.19 -8.79 13.07
CA ASP A 480 15.85 -8.50 12.55
C ASP A 480 14.75 -8.92 13.53
N ASN A 481 14.83 -10.12 14.11
CA ASN A 481 13.82 -10.62 15.04
C ASN A 481 13.91 -9.95 16.41
N LEU A 482 15.12 -9.60 16.88
CA LEU A 482 15.30 -8.83 18.09
C LEU A 482 14.78 -7.39 17.94
N ASN A 483 15.04 -6.75 16.80
CA ASN A 483 14.49 -5.44 16.44
C ASN A 483 12.96 -5.47 16.36
N LEU A 484 12.41 -6.54 15.79
CA LEU A 484 10.96 -6.70 15.71
C LEU A 484 10.33 -6.79 17.09
N LEU A 485 10.97 -7.52 18.01
CA LEU A 485 10.55 -7.61 19.40
C LEU A 485 10.67 -6.24 20.10
N TYR A 486 11.77 -5.53 19.87
CA TYR A 486 12.00 -4.17 20.39
C TYR A 486 10.92 -3.20 19.93
N VAL A 487 10.62 -3.21 18.62
CA VAL A 487 9.53 -2.37 18.07
C VAL A 487 8.21 -2.73 18.74
N ALA A 488 7.86 -4.01 18.89
CA ALA A 488 6.61 -4.40 19.53
C ALA A 488 6.48 -3.89 20.97
N PHE A 489 7.53 -4.07 21.79
CA PHE A 489 7.52 -3.68 23.19
C PHE A 489 7.50 -2.17 23.39
N THR A 490 8.20 -1.43 22.53
CA THR A 490 8.25 0.04 22.59
C THR A 490 7.01 0.74 22.06
N ARG A 491 5.97 0.00 21.61
CA ARG A 491 4.66 0.59 21.25
C ARG A 491 3.82 0.91 22.47
N ALA A 492 4.05 0.23 23.60
CA ALA A 492 3.30 0.41 24.81
C ALA A 492 3.66 1.72 25.53
N LYS A 493 2.62 2.48 25.93
CA LYS A 493 2.78 3.67 26.78
C LYS A 493 2.72 3.31 28.25
N ASN A 494 1.70 2.55 28.66
CA ASN A 494 1.38 2.34 30.08
C ASN A 494 1.27 0.87 30.48
N ASN A 495 0.75 0.01 29.60
CA ASN A 495 0.59 -1.42 29.90
C ASN A 495 1.13 -2.28 28.74
N LEU A 496 1.91 -3.31 29.07
CA LEU A 496 2.48 -4.27 28.12
C LEU A 496 2.22 -5.69 28.63
N ILE A 497 1.46 -6.48 27.88
CA ILE A 497 1.07 -7.83 28.23
C ILE A 497 1.44 -8.78 27.11
N ILE A 498 2.20 -9.84 27.43
CA ILE A 498 2.87 -10.70 26.46
C ILE A 498 2.54 -12.15 26.75
N TRP A 499 2.22 -12.92 25.70
CA TRP A 499 2.07 -14.38 25.78
C TRP A 499 3.08 -15.06 24.85
N GLY A 500 3.89 -15.93 25.41
CA GLY A 500 4.83 -16.79 24.73
C GLY A 500 4.48 -18.26 24.89
N LYS A 501 5.20 -19.14 24.19
CA LYS A 501 5.07 -20.60 24.30
C LYS A 501 6.27 -21.17 25.04
N ASP A 502 6.02 -22.00 26.05
CA ASP A 502 7.08 -22.68 26.81
C ASP A 502 7.70 -23.83 26.01
N GLY A 503 9.00 -24.08 26.22
CA GLY A 503 9.72 -25.22 25.69
C GLY A 503 9.96 -25.24 24.16
N LEU A 504 9.69 -24.16 23.46
CA LEU A 504 9.88 -24.06 22.00
C LEU A 504 11.26 -23.51 21.66
N LYS A 505 12.20 -24.38 21.21
CA LYS A 505 13.59 -24.00 20.92
C LYS A 505 13.78 -23.18 19.63
N GLY A 506 14.74 -22.28 19.65
CA GLY A 506 15.12 -21.42 18.50
C GLY A 506 14.10 -20.32 18.21
N THR A 507 13.28 -19.97 19.19
CA THR A 507 12.23 -18.96 19.06
C THR A 507 12.49 -17.72 19.91
N VAL A 508 11.75 -16.66 19.62
CA VAL A 508 11.73 -15.45 20.45
C VAL A 508 11.25 -15.76 21.88
N SER A 509 10.34 -16.74 22.03
CA SER A 509 9.86 -17.16 23.34
C SER A 509 10.97 -17.76 24.20
N GLU A 510 11.80 -18.65 23.63
CA GLU A 510 12.96 -19.21 24.34
C GLU A 510 13.97 -18.09 24.72
N LEU A 511 14.26 -17.18 23.78
CA LEU A 511 15.15 -16.05 24.05
C LEU A 511 14.64 -15.18 25.19
N LEU A 512 13.32 -14.91 25.19
CA LEU A 512 12.67 -14.13 26.24
C LEU A 512 12.73 -14.85 27.60
N GLN A 513 12.49 -16.18 27.65
CA GLN A 513 12.62 -16.98 28.86
C GLN A 513 14.06 -16.96 29.41
N GLN A 514 15.06 -17.14 28.55
CA GLN A 514 16.48 -17.10 28.93
C GLN A 514 16.89 -15.72 29.44
N ALA A 515 16.44 -14.65 28.77
CA ALA A 515 16.69 -13.28 29.20
C ALA A 515 16.04 -13.00 30.57
N MET A 516 14.83 -13.42 30.78
CA MET A 516 14.12 -13.23 32.03
C MET A 516 14.72 -14.04 33.18
N GLY A 517 15.28 -15.22 32.91
CA GLY A 517 16.03 -16.00 33.90
C GLY A 517 17.28 -15.32 34.42
N GLN A 518 17.83 -14.35 33.67
CA GLN A 518 18.97 -13.52 34.08
C GLN A 518 18.57 -12.25 34.87
N ILE A 519 17.29 -11.89 34.79
CA ILE A 519 16.77 -10.68 35.42
C ILE A 519 16.31 -11.06 36.84
N SER A 520 16.89 -10.41 37.88
CA SER A 520 16.40 -10.55 39.28
C SER A 520 14.98 -10.02 39.34
N ILE A 521 14.02 -10.90 39.58
CA ILE A 521 12.60 -10.56 39.74
C ILE A 521 12.46 -9.81 41.08
N PRO A 522 11.91 -8.61 41.13
CA PRO A 522 11.46 -8.03 42.37
C PRO A 522 10.30 -8.91 42.88
N GLN A 523 10.56 -9.70 43.93
CA GLN A 523 9.47 -10.39 44.62
C GLN A 523 8.66 -9.30 45.31
N HIS A 524 7.56 -8.87 44.70
CA HIS A 524 6.51 -8.18 45.43
C HIS A 524 5.87 -9.23 46.38
N GLU A 525 6.09 -9.05 47.68
CA GLU A 525 5.27 -9.67 48.69
C GLU A 525 3.82 -9.29 48.39
N HIS A 526 3.03 -10.26 47.97
CA HIS A 526 1.59 -10.11 47.82
C HIS A 526 0.99 -9.72 49.17
N ASP A 527 0.69 -8.46 49.33
CA ASP A 527 -0.23 -7.99 50.36
C ASP A 527 -1.66 -8.40 49.95
N SER A 528 -1.98 -9.66 50.26
CA SER A 528 -3.23 -10.36 49.90
C SER A 528 -4.40 -9.93 50.75
N SER A 529 -4.65 -8.62 50.94
CA SER A 529 -5.70 -8.17 51.86
C SER A 529 -7.00 -7.65 51.23
N HIS A 530 -7.23 -7.73 49.94
CA HIS A 530 -8.52 -7.29 49.34
C HIS A 530 -8.97 -7.97 48.06
N LEU A 531 -8.79 -9.30 47.92
CA LEU A 531 -9.56 -10.06 46.90
C LEU A 531 -9.96 -11.42 47.52
N GLU A 532 -11.25 -11.59 47.70
CA GLU A 532 -11.84 -12.88 48.11
C GLU A 532 -11.41 -13.95 47.06
N LYS A 533 -10.73 -14.99 47.53
CA LYS A 533 -10.38 -16.18 46.77
C LYS A 533 -11.66 -16.85 46.28
N SER A 534 -11.94 -16.75 44.99
CA SER A 534 -12.78 -17.72 44.30
C SER A 534 -11.94 -18.97 44.02
N GLU A 535 -12.42 -20.12 44.46
CA GLU A 535 -11.72 -21.44 44.48
C GLU A 535 -11.52 -22.09 43.09
N ASP A 536 -11.57 -21.34 41.97
CA ASP A 536 -11.49 -21.88 40.62
C ASP A 536 -10.42 -21.19 39.72
N ASN A 537 -9.28 -20.75 40.28
CA ASN A 537 -8.23 -20.17 39.47
C ASN A 537 -7.03 -21.09 39.26
N THR A 538 -7.06 -21.89 38.20
CA THR A 538 -5.91 -22.61 37.61
C THR A 538 -4.96 -21.70 36.83
N ASP A 539 -5.27 -20.39 36.66
CA ASP A 539 -4.56 -19.45 35.80
C ASP A 539 -3.29 -18.81 36.42
N THR A 540 -3.03 -18.99 37.70
CA THR A 540 -1.87 -18.36 38.39
C THR A 540 -0.53 -19.07 38.16
N ASP A 541 -0.53 -20.31 37.70
CA ASP A 541 0.69 -21.13 37.60
C ASP A 541 1.58 -20.81 36.36
N ASN A 542 1.10 -20.02 35.41
CA ASN A 542 1.80 -19.74 34.14
C ASN A 542 2.43 -18.34 34.05
N ILE A 543 2.22 -17.47 35.05
CA ILE A 543 2.80 -16.12 35.04
C ILE A 543 4.29 -16.21 35.36
N ALA A 544 5.12 -15.85 34.39
CA ALA A 544 6.57 -15.86 34.51
C ALA A 544 7.15 -14.54 35.04
N TYR A 545 6.46 -13.41 34.79
CA TYR A 545 6.91 -12.10 35.21
C TYR A 545 5.74 -11.13 35.31
N GLU A 546 5.70 -10.38 36.40
CA GLU A 546 4.73 -9.31 36.61
C GLU A 546 5.42 -8.15 37.34
N MET A 547 5.21 -6.92 36.84
CA MET A 547 5.82 -5.71 37.39
C MET A 547 4.84 -4.53 37.33
N GLY A 548 4.71 -3.81 38.43
CA GLY A 548 3.87 -2.64 38.57
C GLY A 548 2.40 -2.94 38.76
N THR A 549 1.57 -1.93 38.68
CA THR A 549 0.12 -2.01 38.76
C THR A 549 -0.51 -1.55 37.48
N LEU A 550 -1.67 -2.11 37.13
CA LEU A 550 -2.39 -1.76 35.92
C LEU A 550 -2.65 -0.24 35.88
N TYR A 551 -2.11 0.42 34.87
CA TYR A 551 -2.28 1.85 34.69
C TYR A 551 -3.60 2.12 33.96
N LEU A 552 -4.51 2.81 34.67
CA LEU A 552 -5.79 3.19 34.09
C LEU A 552 -5.63 4.46 33.24
N SER A 553 -6.40 4.57 32.19
CA SER A 553 -6.45 5.80 31.42
C SER A 553 -6.90 6.93 32.35
N GLU A 554 -6.11 8.01 32.46
CA GLU A 554 -6.64 9.22 33.05
C GLU A 554 -7.91 9.58 32.28
N GLU A 555 -9.04 9.69 32.98
CA GLU A 555 -10.19 10.41 32.44
C GLU A 555 -9.65 11.77 31.95
N LYS A 556 -9.48 11.91 30.65
CA LYS A 556 -9.30 13.26 30.08
C LYS A 556 -10.55 14.00 30.50
N ARG A 557 -10.43 14.76 31.61
CA ARG A 557 -11.39 15.82 31.90
C ARG A 557 -11.64 16.50 30.59
N THR A 558 -12.84 16.36 30.09
CA THR A 558 -13.35 16.94 28.85
C THR A 558 -13.49 18.45 29.00
N ASP A 559 -12.41 19.11 29.36
CA ASP A 559 -12.20 20.50 28.99
C ASP A 559 -11.54 20.45 27.61
N GLY A 560 -12.37 20.13 26.62
CA GLY A 560 -12.02 19.90 25.23
C GLY A 560 -11.53 21.13 24.49
N ILE A 561 -10.45 21.71 24.98
CA ILE A 561 -9.62 22.61 24.20
C ILE A 561 -8.28 21.89 24.11
N ILE A 562 -8.00 21.33 22.93
CA ILE A 562 -6.62 21.01 22.55
C ILE A 562 -5.86 22.33 22.70
N LYS A 563 -5.17 22.48 23.83
CA LYS A 563 -4.25 23.57 24.03
C LYS A 563 -3.07 23.34 23.09
N ASN A 564 -3.26 23.70 21.84
CA ASN A 564 -2.15 23.82 20.90
C ASN A 564 -1.19 24.83 21.51
N LYS A 565 -0.03 24.37 21.98
CA LYS A 565 1.01 25.25 22.56
C LYS A 565 1.40 26.39 21.63
N LEU A 566 1.23 26.22 20.32
CA LEU A 566 1.40 27.25 19.31
C LEU A 566 0.33 28.36 19.37
N LEU A 567 -0.85 28.08 19.93
CA LEU A 567 -1.94 29.05 20.10
C LEU A 567 -1.95 29.68 21.48
N MET A 568 -1.09 29.28 22.41
CA MET A 568 -1.04 29.80 23.77
C MET A 568 -0.24 31.10 23.93
N ASN A 569 0.51 31.52 22.92
CA ASN A 569 1.21 32.81 22.93
C ASN A 569 0.54 33.74 21.93
N PRO A 570 -0.21 34.78 22.40
CA PRO A 570 -0.87 35.75 21.51
C PRO A 570 0.08 36.78 20.94
N GLU A 571 1.39 36.68 21.10
CA GLU A 571 2.31 37.50 20.37
C GLU A 571 2.18 37.20 18.88
N LYS A 572 1.44 38.07 18.19
CA LYS A 572 1.36 38.08 16.75
C LYS A 572 2.75 38.30 16.17
N ILE A 573 3.43 37.22 15.81
CA ILE A 573 4.61 37.33 14.96
C ILE A 573 4.05 37.67 13.58
N PRO A 574 4.35 38.85 13.02
CA PRO A 574 3.97 39.15 11.65
C PRO A 574 4.79 38.23 10.73
N LEU A 575 4.17 37.15 10.30
CA LEU A 575 4.68 36.34 9.20
C LEU A 575 4.47 37.17 7.91
N HIS A 576 5.53 37.81 7.45
CA HIS A 576 5.60 38.25 6.06
C HIS A 576 5.81 36.99 5.21
N LEU A 577 4.70 36.40 4.77
CA LEU A 577 4.72 35.46 3.66
C LEU A 577 4.88 36.30 2.39
N GLU A 578 6.10 36.40 1.88
CA GLU A 578 6.27 36.74 0.48
C GLU A 578 5.62 35.59 -0.31
N SER A 579 4.49 35.88 -0.94
CA SER A 579 3.90 34.98 -1.91
C SER A 579 4.91 34.87 -3.07
N LEU A 580 5.75 33.87 -3.05
CA LEU A 580 6.35 33.37 -4.26
C LEU A 580 5.17 32.86 -5.11
N GLU A 581 4.79 33.65 -6.12
CA GLU A 581 3.97 33.16 -7.21
C GLU A 581 4.80 32.08 -7.96
N SER A 582 4.89 30.89 -7.39
CA SER A 582 5.36 29.75 -8.14
C SER A 582 4.17 29.15 -8.87
N ASN A 583 3.91 29.66 -10.05
CA ASN A 583 3.00 29.05 -11.02
C ASN A 583 3.59 27.76 -11.65
N ILE A 584 4.32 26.97 -10.87
CA ILE A 584 4.82 25.66 -11.33
C ILE A 584 4.02 24.59 -10.63
N GLU A 585 2.86 24.25 -11.18
CA GLU A 585 2.21 22.98 -10.91
C GLU A 585 2.98 21.88 -11.67
N PHE A 586 3.75 21.09 -10.95
CA PHE A 586 4.32 19.84 -11.47
C PHE A 586 3.19 18.82 -11.64
N LYS A 587 2.53 18.82 -12.78
CA LYS A 587 1.71 17.68 -13.21
C LYS A 587 2.63 16.66 -13.86
N GLN A 588 2.81 15.51 -13.21
CA GLN A 588 3.42 14.33 -13.81
C GLN A 588 2.48 13.81 -14.93
N SER A 589 2.55 14.37 -16.09
CA SER A 589 1.97 13.80 -17.30
C SER A 589 3.06 13.76 -18.38
N ASN A 590 2.98 12.80 -19.28
CA ASN A 590 3.85 12.68 -20.46
C ASN A 590 3.86 13.93 -21.36
N ARG A 591 3.12 14.98 -21.00
CA ARG A 591 3.02 16.28 -21.66
C ARG A 591 4.00 17.35 -21.14
N SER A 592 4.77 17.04 -20.08
CA SER A 592 5.77 18.00 -19.55
C SER A 592 6.84 18.39 -20.58
N ALA A 593 7.10 17.56 -21.58
CA ALA A 593 8.03 17.90 -22.67
C ALA A 593 7.51 18.99 -23.61
N GLU A 594 6.19 19.14 -23.73
CA GLU A 594 5.56 20.19 -24.55
C GLU A 594 5.49 21.52 -23.79
N PHE A 595 5.29 21.46 -22.47
CA PHE A 595 5.29 22.61 -21.59
C PHE A 595 6.67 23.31 -21.49
N ILE A 596 7.75 22.53 -21.54
CA ILE A 596 9.13 23.06 -21.50
C ILE A 596 9.51 23.80 -22.80
N ARG A 597 8.78 23.58 -23.91
CA ARG A 597 9.07 24.22 -25.19
C ARG A 597 8.45 25.60 -25.37
N GLY A 598 7.67 26.11 -24.43
CA GLY A 598 7.18 27.49 -24.44
C GLY A 598 6.31 27.86 -25.63
N GLU A 599 5.52 26.90 -26.18
CA GLU A 599 4.55 27.21 -27.22
C GLU A 599 3.27 27.78 -26.60
N GLU A 600 2.90 28.95 -27.07
CA GLU A 600 1.88 29.89 -26.62
C GLU A 600 0.51 29.25 -26.23
N GLU A 601 -0.24 29.92 -25.33
CA GLU A 601 -1.60 29.63 -24.84
C GLU A 601 -2.63 29.17 -25.90
N THR A 602 -2.43 29.49 -27.14
CA THR A 602 -3.27 29.07 -28.26
C THR A 602 -3.17 27.57 -28.59
N GLY A 603 -2.01 26.94 -28.36
CA GLY A 603 -1.80 25.51 -28.63
C GLY A 603 -2.57 24.60 -27.65
N GLU A 604 -2.60 24.90 -26.37
CA GLU A 604 -3.31 24.12 -25.36
C GLU A 604 -4.84 24.11 -25.55
N ARG A 605 -5.39 25.24 -25.98
CA ARG A 605 -6.82 25.37 -26.24
C ARG A 605 -7.28 24.48 -27.40
N TYR A 606 -6.45 24.35 -28.46
CA TYR A 606 -6.73 23.47 -29.58
C TYR A 606 -6.59 21.98 -29.24
N ILE A 607 -5.64 21.62 -28.39
CA ILE A 607 -5.44 20.23 -27.95
C ILE A 607 -6.62 19.79 -27.07
N ARG A 608 -7.05 20.62 -26.12
CA ARG A 608 -8.23 20.36 -25.28
C ARG A 608 -9.51 20.23 -26.10
N GLN A 609 -9.72 21.13 -27.06
CA GLN A 609 -10.88 21.06 -27.98
C GLN A 609 -10.87 19.78 -28.83
N GLY A 610 -9.71 19.40 -29.36
CA GLY A 610 -9.54 18.17 -30.13
C GLY A 610 -9.88 16.94 -29.33
N GLN A 611 -9.41 16.88 -28.10
CA GLN A 611 -9.64 15.77 -27.18
C GLN A 611 -11.11 15.64 -26.76
N LEU A 612 -11.76 16.78 -26.56
CA LEU A 612 -13.17 16.85 -26.20
C LEU A 612 -14.07 16.38 -27.35
N LEU A 613 -13.76 16.80 -28.60
CA LEU A 613 -14.47 16.32 -29.78
C LEU A 613 -14.21 14.83 -30.04
N HIS A 614 -12.98 14.35 -29.83
CA HIS A 614 -12.66 12.93 -29.91
C HIS A 614 -13.52 12.11 -28.93
N ASN A 615 -13.57 12.50 -27.66
CA ASN A 615 -14.40 11.84 -26.66
C ASN A 615 -15.89 11.88 -26.99
N LEU A 616 -16.37 12.99 -27.57
CA LEU A 616 -17.77 13.10 -27.98
C LEU A 616 -18.10 12.13 -29.13
N PHE A 617 -17.28 12.10 -30.18
CA PHE A 617 -17.50 11.26 -31.35
C PHE A 617 -17.29 9.76 -31.07
N SER A 618 -16.48 9.38 -30.10
CA SER A 618 -16.30 7.99 -29.69
C SER A 618 -17.52 7.42 -28.95
N VAL A 619 -18.27 8.27 -28.25
CA VAL A 619 -19.45 7.86 -27.46
C VAL A 619 -20.74 7.86 -28.27
N ILE A 620 -20.90 8.79 -29.22
CA ILE A 620 -22.12 8.94 -30.03
C ILE A 620 -22.29 7.75 -30.96
N ARG A 621 -23.43 7.08 -30.94
CA ARG A 621 -23.83 6.03 -31.88
C ARG A 621 -24.67 6.57 -33.01
N THR A 622 -25.65 7.40 -32.70
CA THR A 622 -26.60 8.04 -33.61
C THR A 622 -26.62 9.55 -33.40
N GLN A 623 -27.28 10.28 -34.32
CA GLN A 623 -27.45 11.73 -34.17
C GLN A 623 -28.31 12.10 -32.94
N ASP A 624 -29.19 11.20 -32.52
CA ASP A 624 -30.08 11.43 -31.38
C ASP A 624 -29.39 11.39 -30.05
N ASP A 625 -28.13 10.85 -29.99
CA ASP A 625 -27.34 10.75 -28.79
C ASP A 625 -26.61 12.07 -28.46
N ILE A 626 -26.54 13.03 -29.38
CA ILE A 626 -25.77 14.27 -29.23
C ILE A 626 -26.20 15.08 -28.00
N PRO A 627 -27.50 15.35 -27.76
CA PRO A 627 -27.92 16.12 -26.60
C PRO A 627 -27.44 15.49 -25.29
N SER A 628 -27.64 14.18 -25.18
CA SER A 628 -27.24 13.41 -23.97
C SER A 628 -25.74 13.36 -23.76
N ALA A 629 -24.98 13.24 -24.85
CA ALA A 629 -23.51 13.24 -24.78
C ALA A 629 -22.93 14.62 -24.39
N ILE A 630 -23.53 15.71 -24.90
CA ILE A 630 -23.14 17.07 -24.50
C ILE A 630 -23.52 17.36 -23.04
N GLU A 631 -24.72 16.94 -22.62
CA GLU A 631 -25.18 17.08 -21.24
C GLU A 631 -24.25 16.32 -20.27
N ARG A 632 -23.83 15.13 -20.67
CA ARG A 632 -22.84 14.34 -19.95
C ARG A 632 -21.50 15.09 -19.77
N LEU A 633 -20.92 15.62 -20.85
CA LEU A 633 -19.66 16.36 -20.80
C LEU A 633 -19.77 17.65 -19.96
N ARG A 634 -20.96 18.27 -19.93
CA ARG A 634 -21.24 19.42 -19.07
C ARG A 634 -21.32 19.01 -17.61
N PHE A 635 -21.98 17.92 -17.31
CA PHE A 635 -22.09 17.39 -15.95
C PHE A 635 -20.74 16.96 -15.40
N GLU A 636 -19.89 16.36 -16.23
CA GLU A 636 -18.52 15.98 -15.89
C GLU A 636 -17.57 17.19 -15.72
N GLY A 637 -18.07 18.42 -15.90
CA GLY A 637 -17.26 19.65 -15.80
C GLY A 637 -16.22 19.81 -16.89
N ILE A 638 -16.27 19.00 -17.95
CA ILE A 638 -15.39 19.08 -19.12
C ILE A 638 -15.76 20.29 -19.99
N ILE A 639 -17.07 20.62 -20.05
CA ILE A 639 -17.59 21.83 -20.64
C ILE A 639 -17.77 22.87 -19.53
N GLU A 640 -16.90 23.86 -19.48
CA GLU A 640 -16.82 24.84 -18.40
C GLU A 640 -17.76 26.05 -18.60
N SER A 641 -18.24 26.30 -19.84
CA SER A 641 -19.07 27.45 -20.14
C SER A 641 -20.14 27.21 -21.19
N ALA A 642 -21.22 27.96 -21.12
CA ALA A 642 -22.31 27.93 -22.11
C ALA A 642 -21.84 28.34 -23.53
N GLU A 643 -20.79 29.12 -23.63
CA GLU A 643 -20.15 29.50 -24.91
C GLU A 643 -19.45 28.30 -25.55
N GLN A 644 -18.70 27.54 -24.73
CA GLN A 644 -18.03 26.32 -25.15
C GLN A 644 -19.02 25.22 -25.55
N GLU A 645 -20.12 25.09 -24.83
CA GLU A 645 -21.23 24.17 -25.18
C GLU A 645 -21.80 24.49 -26.56
N ARG A 646 -22.10 25.79 -26.82
CA ARG A 646 -22.60 26.23 -28.14
C ARG A 646 -21.61 25.98 -29.26
N GLN A 647 -20.32 26.19 -29.03
CA GLN A 647 -19.28 25.94 -30.02
C GLN A 647 -19.18 24.45 -30.36
N ILE A 648 -19.17 23.58 -29.35
CA ILE A 648 -19.10 22.13 -29.51
C ILE A 648 -20.35 21.63 -30.25
N LYS A 649 -21.53 22.06 -29.83
CA LYS A 649 -22.78 21.70 -30.48
C LYS A 649 -22.79 22.09 -31.95
N LYS A 650 -22.35 23.31 -32.27
CA LYS A 650 -22.25 23.83 -33.64
C LYS A 650 -21.25 23.04 -34.48
N LEU A 651 -20.07 22.69 -33.92
CA LEU A 651 -19.07 21.87 -34.58
C LEU A 651 -19.55 20.45 -34.85
N THR A 652 -20.22 19.84 -33.87
CA THR A 652 -20.77 18.49 -33.98
C THR A 652 -21.90 18.43 -35.01
N GLU A 653 -22.85 19.39 -34.96
CA GLU A 653 -23.92 19.50 -35.96
C GLU A 653 -23.37 19.74 -37.37
N TRP A 654 -22.34 20.55 -37.49
CA TRP A 654 -21.69 20.80 -38.78
C TRP A 654 -21.01 19.54 -39.33
N ALA A 655 -20.26 18.79 -38.49
CA ALA A 655 -19.61 17.56 -38.90
C ALA A 655 -20.63 16.47 -39.31
N LEU A 656 -21.71 16.33 -38.56
CA LEU A 656 -22.75 15.35 -38.83
C LEU A 656 -23.71 15.72 -39.98
N ASN A 657 -23.72 16.97 -40.40
CA ASN A 657 -24.45 17.41 -41.60
C ASN A 657 -23.70 17.10 -42.92
N HIS A 658 -22.43 16.68 -42.87
CA HIS A 658 -21.73 16.22 -44.05
C HIS A 658 -22.38 14.94 -44.60
N PRO A 659 -22.72 14.82 -45.87
CA PRO A 659 -23.50 13.72 -46.43
C PRO A 659 -23.00 12.32 -46.09
N LEU A 660 -21.66 12.12 -46.12
CA LEU A 660 -21.02 10.85 -45.79
C LEU A 660 -21.05 10.56 -44.28
N VAL A 661 -20.77 11.57 -43.46
CA VAL A 661 -20.77 11.42 -41.98
C VAL A 661 -22.16 11.17 -41.45
N LYS A 662 -23.17 11.81 -42.04
CA LYS A 662 -24.58 11.60 -41.66
C LYS A 662 -25.01 10.15 -41.83
N GLU A 663 -24.55 9.46 -42.87
CA GLU A 663 -24.81 8.05 -43.08
C GLU A 663 -24.19 7.16 -41.98
N TRP A 664 -22.98 7.50 -41.52
CA TRP A 664 -22.27 6.76 -40.49
C TRP A 664 -22.96 6.81 -39.11
N TYR A 665 -23.77 7.83 -38.86
CA TYR A 665 -24.53 8.03 -37.64
C TYR A 665 -26.05 7.82 -37.83
N SER A 666 -26.44 7.06 -38.85
CA SER A 666 -27.86 6.78 -39.18
C SER A 666 -28.48 5.66 -38.32
N GLY A 667 -27.68 4.98 -37.49
CA GLY A 667 -28.15 3.82 -36.71
C GLY A 667 -28.21 2.50 -37.50
N ASN A 668 -27.88 2.51 -38.81
CA ASN A 668 -27.99 1.34 -39.69
C ASN A 668 -26.69 0.52 -39.77
N TRP A 669 -25.69 0.85 -38.95
CA TRP A 669 -24.37 0.23 -38.93
C TRP A 669 -24.15 -0.56 -37.65
N GLU A 670 -23.56 -1.71 -37.76
CA GLU A 670 -22.96 -2.40 -36.61
C GLU A 670 -21.66 -1.68 -36.23
N LEU A 671 -21.55 -1.25 -34.97
CA LEU A 671 -20.52 -0.32 -34.53
C LEU A 671 -19.56 -0.95 -33.55
N TYR A 672 -18.27 -0.77 -33.80
CA TYR A 672 -17.17 -1.14 -32.94
C TYR A 672 -16.32 0.13 -32.67
N ASN A 673 -16.61 0.82 -31.59
CA ASN A 673 -15.86 2.01 -31.19
C ASN A 673 -14.65 1.60 -30.34
N GLU A 674 -13.47 2.16 -30.65
CA GLU A 674 -12.22 1.90 -29.94
C GLU A 674 -11.91 0.40 -29.74
N CYS A 675 -12.29 -0.46 -30.65
CA CYS A 675 -12.03 -1.89 -30.57
C CYS A 675 -10.58 -2.22 -30.87
N ALA A 676 -10.02 -3.15 -30.11
CA ALA A 676 -8.64 -3.62 -30.34
C ALA A 676 -8.59 -4.65 -31.48
N ILE A 677 -7.80 -4.38 -32.53
CA ILE A 677 -7.43 -5.34 -33.56
C ILE A 677 -6.13 -6.02 -33.14
N ILE A 678 -6.19 -7.32 -32.88
CA ILE A 678 -5.02 -8.11 -32.50
C ILE A 678 -4.48 -8.79 -33.76
N TYR A 679 -3.19 -8.59 -34.05
CA TYR A 679 -2.53 -9.20 -35.19
C TYR A 679 -1.11 -9.69 -34.82
N LYS A 680 -0.54 -10.53 -35.66
CA LYS A 680 0.80 -11.07 -35.44
C LYS A 680 1.79 -10.46 -36.42
N GLU A 681 2.77 -9.72 -35.94
CA GLU A 681 3.85 -9.15 -36.75
C GLU A 681 5.19 -9.71 -36.28
N LYS A 682 5.99 -10.25 -37.20
CA LYS A 682 7.32 -10.86 -36.93
C LYS A 682 7.33 -11.89 -35.80
N GLY A 683 6.20 -12.59 -35.60
CA GLY A 683 6.06 -13.60 -34.56
C GLY A 683 5.48 -13.11 -33.23
N GLU A 684 5.34 -11.83 -33.03
CA GLU A 684 4.79 -11.17 -31.85
C GLU A 684 3.34 -10.73 -32.06
N LEU A 685 2.54 -10.79 -30.98
CA LEU A 685 1.18 -10.27 -30.99
C LEU A 685 1.22 -8.74 -30.80
N GLN A 686 0.65 -8.03 -31.74
CA GLN A 686 0.53 -6.58 -31.74
C GLN A 686 -0.94 -6.18 -31.70
N THR A 687 -1.22 -5.02 -31.13
CA THR A 687 -2.57 -4.45 -31.08
C THR A 687 -2.61 -3.09 -31.75
N ARG A 688 -3.71 -2.86 -32.48
CA ARG A 688 -4.05 -1.55 -33.04
C ARG A 688 -5.48 -1.21 -32.65
N ARG A 689 -5.76 0.06 -32.40
CA ARG A 689 -7.05 0.50 -31.89
C ARG A 689 -7.57 1.68 -32.74
N PRO A 690 -8.39 1.40 -33.76
CA PRO A 690 -9.07 2.45 -34.53
C PRO A 690 -10.17 3.08 -33.68
N ASP A 691 -10.43 4.37 -33.87
CA ASP A 691 -11.43 5.12 -33.12
C ASP A 691 -12.85 4.57 -33.37
N ARG A 692 -13.17 4.24 -34.64
CA ARG A 692 -14.48 3.71 -35.01
C ARG A 692 -14.39 2.76 -36.19
N VAL A 693 -14.94 1.57 -36.07
CA VAL A 693 -15.12 0.60 -37.16
C VAL A 693 -16.62 0.34 -37.30
N MET A 694 -17.10 0.38 -38.52
CA MET A 694 -18.53 0.21 -38.84
C MET A 694 -18.70 -0.88 -39.88
N MET A 695 -19.67 -1.76 -39.69
CA MET A 695 -19.97 -2.87 -40.57
C MET A 695 -21.43 -2.79 -41.06
N LYS A 696 -21.60 -3.02 -42.36
CA LYS A 696 -22.93 -3.11 -42.99
C LYS A 696 -22.83 -3.93 -44.26
N ASP A 697 -23.69 -4.93 -44.43
CA ASP A 697 -23.78 -5.77 -45.62
C ASP A 697 -22.42 -6.32 -46.11
N GLY A 698 -21.57 -6.75 -45.14
CA GLY A 698 -20.23 -7.29 -45.42
C GLY A 698 -19.15 -6.23 -45.75
N LYS A 699 -19.49 -4.97 -45.84
CA LYS A 699 -18.56 -3.86 -46.05
C LYS A 699 -18.13 -3.25 -44.73
N VAL A 700 -16.84 -2.95 -44.59
CA VAL A 700 -16.27 -2.32 -43.40
C VAL A 700 -15.76 -0.94 -43.71
N VAL A 701 -16.07 0.04 -42.88
CA VAL A 701 -15.59 1.41 -42.90
C VAL A 701 -14.82 1.69 -41.62
N VAL A 702 -13.58 2.19 -41.76
CA VAL A 702 -12.75 2.60 -40.62
C VAL A 702 -12.67 4.10 -40.56
N VAL A 703 -12.92 4.67 -39.40
CA VAL A 703 -12.83 6.10 -39.13
C VAL A 703 -11.87 6.33 -37.98
N ASP A 704 -10.97 7.29 -38.15
CA ASP A 704 -10.01 7.73 -37.16
C ASP A 704 -10.13 9.26 -37.05
N PHE A 705 -10.50 9.76 -35.87
CA PHE A 705 -10.80 11.16 -35.63
C PHE A 705 -9.52 11.96 -35.36
N LYS A 706 -9.18 12.87 -36.25
CA LYS A 706 -7.99 13.74 -36.12
C LYS A 706 -8.42 15.20 -36.12
N PHE A 707 -8.16 15.89 -35.04
CA PHE A 707 -8.44 17.30 -34.86
C PHE A 707 -7.12 18.10 -34.89
N GLY A 708 -6.99 19.04 -35.79
CA GLY A 708 -5.80 19.89 -35.93
C GLY A 708 -5.17 19.90 -37.30
N LYS A 709 -3.87 20.27 -37.41
CA LYS A 709 -3.16 20.38 -38.70
C LYS A 709 -2.95 18.99 -39.32
N LYS A 710 -3.24 18.87 -40.63
CA LYS A 710 -3.06 17.63 -41.38
C LYS A 710 -1.59 17.20 -41.39
N ARG A 711 -1.34 15.93 -41.02
CA ARG A 711 -0.02 15.29 -41.07
C ARG A 711 -0.06 14.10 -42.03
N THR A 712 1.04 13.85 -42.74
CA THR A 712 1.16 12.73 -43.70
C THR A 712 1.02 11.36 -43.06
N ASP A 713 1.39 11.25 -41.80
CA ASP A 713 1.39 9.99 -41.04
C ASP A 713 -0.02 9.48 -40.73
N TYR A 714 -1.04 10.35 -40.67
CA TYR A 714 -2.43 9.97 -40.45
C TYR A 714 -2.97 9.01 -41.52
N ASN A 715 -2.61 9.28 -42.79
CA ASN A 715 -3.02 8.42 -43.90
C ASN A 715 -2.37 7.04 -43.84
N LYS A 716 -1.16 6.95 -43.28
CA LYS A 716 -0.46 5.69 -43.09
C LYS A 716 -1.15 4.87 -42.01
N GLN A 717 -1.51 5.48 -40.86
CA GLN A 717 -2.19 4.82 -39.76
C GLN A 717 -3.54 4.21 -40.18
N VAL A 718 -4.37 4.97 -40.92
CA VAL A 718 -5.65 4.45 -41.40
C VAL A 718 -5.47 3.31 -42.40
N ARG A 719 -4.46 3.40 -43.28
CA ARG A 719 -4.12 2.31 -44.22
C ARG A 719 -3.68 1.03 -43.47
N ASP A 720 -2.91 1.18 -42.43
CA ASP A 720 -2.48 0.04 -41.61
C ASP A 720 -3.68 -0.66 -40.98
N TYR A 721 -4.66 0.09 -40.44
CA TYR A 721 -5.91 -0.49 -39.91
C TYR A 721 -6.72 -1.20 -41.03
N MET A 722 -6.79 -0.59 -42.22
CA MET A 722 -7.47 -1.18 -43.36
C MET A 722 -6.82 -2.50 -43.79
N ASN A 723 -5.50 -2.54 -43.88
CA ASN A 723 -4.77 -3.74 -44.25
C ASN A 723 -5.04 -4.88 -43.25
N LEU A 724 -5.01 -4.60 -41.96
CA LEU A 724 -5.29 -5.58 -40.91
C LEU A 724 -6.71 -6.16 -41.04
N LEU A 725 -7.72 -5.30 -41.28
CA LEU A 725 -9.10 -5.77 -41.46
C LEU A 725 -9.30 -6.54 -42.75
N SER A 726 -8.58 -6.18 -43.81
CA SER A 726 -8.54 -6.94 -45.08
C SER A 726 -7.93 -8.33 -44.88
N ASP A 727 -6.85 -8.44 -44.08
CA ASP A 727 -6.21 -9.71 -43.73
C ASP A 727 -7.12 -10.59 -42.89
N MET A 728 -8.06 -10.00 -42.17
CA MET A 728 -9.12 -10.70 -41.42
C MET A 728 -10.30 -11.17 -42.32
N GLY A 729 -10.26 -10.83 -43.63
CA GLY A 729 -11.25 -11.29 -44.60
C GLY A 729 -12.44 -10.36 -44.83
N TYR A 730 -12.38 -9.10 -44.38
CA TYR A 730 -13.43 -8.13 -44.59
C TYR A 730 -13.28 -7.36 -45.92
N GLU A 731 -14.39 -7.11 -46.63
CA GLU A 731 -14.38 -6.23 -47.79
C GLU A 731 -14.39 -4.77 -47.35
N LEU A 732 -13.35 -4.03 -47.73
CA LEU A 732 -13.17 -2.64 -47.32
C LEU A 732 -13.72 -1.67 -48.36
N SER A 733 -14.53 -0.71 -47.92
CA SER A 733 -14.94 0.44 -48.73
C SER A 733 -13.98 1.62 -48.48
N LEU A 734 -13.21 2.01 -49.46
CA LEU A 734 -12.23 3.08 -49.36
C LEU A 734 -12.95 4.45 -49.40
N ILE A 735 -13.20 5.04 -48.24
CA ILE A 735 -13.70 6.40 -48.13
C ILE A 735 -12.70 7.20 -47.32
N HIS A 736 -11.92 8.03 -48.00
CA HIS A 736 -10.95 8.91 -47.36
C HIS A 736 -11.60 10.29 -47.15
N ILE A 737 -11.87 10.67 -45.89
CA ILE A 737 -12.27 12.02 -45.51
C ILE A 737 -11.14 12.63 -44.71
N SER A 738 -10.40 13.54 -45.34
CA SER A 738 -9.60 14.51 -44.62
C SER A 738 -10.48 15.75 -44.43
N GLU A 739 -10.68 16.18 -43.18
CA GLU A 739 -11.36 17.44 -42.90
C GLU A 739 -10.73 18.61 -43.67
N PRO A 740 -11.51 19.47 -44.31
CA PRO A 740 -10.99 20.69 -44.88
C PRO A 740 -10.59 21.65 -43.79
N THR A 741 -9.30 21.79 -43.57
CA THR A 741 -8.74 22.88 -42.79
C THR A 741 -9.16 24.23 -43.41
N ARG A 742 -10.18 24.88 -42.88
CA ARG A 742 -10.38 26.30 -43.08
C ARG A 742 -9.75 27.07 -41.92
N HIS A 743 -8.80 27.89 -42.27
CA HIS A 743 -8.22 28.97 -41.50
C HIS A 743 -9.26 30.05 -41.13
N SER A 744 -10.34 29.71 -40.48
CA SER A 744 -11.27 30.72 -39.98
C SER A 744 -12.23 30.10 -38.92
N LEU A 745 -11.65 29.70 -37.81
CA LEU A 745 -12.38 29.67 -36.54
C LEU A 745 -11.44 30.25 -35.50
N ILE A 746 -11.29 31.56 -35.60
CA ILE A 746 -10.92 32.42 -34.48
C ILE A 746 -12.16 32.61 -33.62
#